data_86450a0bec8d72a18d202c862cea171d
#
_entry.id   86450a0bec8d72a18d202c862cea171d
#
_cell.length_a   1.000
_cell.length_b   1.000
_cell.length_c   1.000
_cell.angle_alpha   90.00
_cell.angle_beta   90.00
_cell.angle_gamma   90.00
#
_symmetry.space_group_name_H-M   'P 1'
#
loop_
_entity.id
_entity.type
_entity.pdbx_description
1 polymer ?
#
loop_
_entity_poly.entity_id
_entity_poly.type
_entity_poly.pdbx_seq_one_letter_code
_entity_poly.pdbx_strand_id
1 'polypeptide(L)'
;LLEASLLQVPGAGRKMSGIELATAKSMAASLTMPTFKVTRNIRIGTLLRAAKANGVSATVAIAQACALAMKARPKMNAAFQPPDRIVERDHVDVGIAVDTGSGLIVPVLRGCASRDSAELAADWKDLVKRARTRHLKPDEWANPTFTVSNMGMLGVDWFDAIPTPGTSTIVAISATNDDGLAPFTVSADHRVVNGADVAWWLTELKRLIEAPGEWLAPAGPAIPAGDWDYDVVVIGAGLGGEDAARDLVSHGLKVALINDTPLPGGECLWRGCIPSKAWRAAADRMRDRADDARLGVDGTNDGVTLDWGRLEAERRRILETRGGMADTADRALKIDVIQGWGAFVDAHTVMINTAGNQDDPHLRSLIADGVDPHDLPTVTQMGVKTKTFGCAVIATGAPPFVPPIPGAREGLKDRSVLTSDTVWHLDTRPQRLVVVGAGAIGLEMAQMFADFGSDVTVLEAQDRVLAEVEGEVAKNLAALIDGEERIALHTSARVGGISGPVGDVTVRFTAADGAEHSVSCDRVLMATGKRPVTDGLNLGDAGVDTDRGTILVDKRGRTSAPHIFAVGDVIGGYMLAHTAGQQGRVAAATILGGNRVYDQALDSGVIFTRPQAAFAGLSKEQAKEAGFDPVEVKTLVKVDAQAMIKGEDHGLIKLVVDKPSRRIVGVHLLADHADTLIGQAVMMVTGRMTVDQVAWAIHPHPTQTEMFGDVARRLVARLDRSKRKR
;
A
#
# COMPACT_ATOMS: atom_id res chain seq x y z
N LEU A 1 -2.54 43.23 37.76
CA LEU A 1 -3.62 43.92 37.03
C LEU A 1 -3.55 45.38 37.40
N LEU A 2 -2.83 46.21 36.61
CA LEU A 2 -2.93 47.64 36.68
C LEU A 2 -4.39 48.00 36.38
N GLU A 3 -5.03 48.70 37.30
CA GLU A 3 -6.40 49.18 37.14
C GLU A 3 -6.48 50.00 35.86
N ALA A 4 -7.18 49.47 34.87
CA ALA A 4 -7.47 50.14 33.60
C ALA A 4 -8.35 51.41 33.77
N SER A 5 -8.71 51.75 35.01
CA SER A 5 -9.53 52.92 35.37
C SER A 5 -8.83 54.26 35.25
N LEU A 6 -7.51 54.30 34.98
CA LEU A 6 -6.73 55.55 34.94
C LEU A 6 -6.26 55.97 33.53
N LEU A 7 -6.50 55.18 32.48
CA LEU A 7 -6.17 55.57 31.11
C LEU A 7 -7.34 56.33 30.48
N GLN A 8 -7.34 57.65 30.59
CA GLN A 8 -8.21 58.53 29.81
C GLN A 8 -7.57 58.77 28.44
N VAL A 9 -8.15 58.14 27.40
CA VAL A 9 -7.75 58.37 26.02
C VAL A 9 -8.48 59.61 25.52
N PRO A 10 -7.79 60.70 25.08
CA PRO A 10 -8.46 61.90 24.53
C PRO A 10 -9.23 61.55 23.26
N GLY A 11 -10.48 61.98 23.16
CA GLY A 11 -11.34 61.80 21.98
C GLY A 11 -12.80 61.53 22.34
N ALA A 12 -13.68 61.62 21.34
CA ALA A 12 -15.10 61.28 21.51
C ALA A 12 -15.27 59.74 21.55
N GLY A 13 -15.46 59.15 22.73
CA GLY A 13 -15.71 57.70 22.93
C GLY A 13 -17.13 57.30 22.53
N ARG A 14 -17.29 56.13 21.93
CA ARG A 14 -18.58 55.45 21.75
C ARG A 14 -18.62 54.16 22.57
N LYS A 15 -19.80 53.71 22.89
CA LYS A 15 -20.00 52.41 23.53
C LYS A 15 -19.67 51.28 22.53
N MET A 16 -18.94 50.25 23.00
CA MET A 16 -18.65 49.08 22.18
C MET A 16 -19.96 48.34 21.83
N SER A 17 -20.00 47.82 20.60
CA SER A 17 -21.03 46.86 20.19
C SER A 17 -20.82 45.53 20.94
N GLY A 18 -21.83 44.66 20.94
CA GLY A 18 -21.73 43.36 21.60
C GLY A 18 -20.57 42.50 21.06
N ILE A 19 -20.31 42.57 19.75
CA ILE A 19 -19.21 41.83 19.09
C ILE A 19 -17.84 42.40 19.53
N GLU A 20 -17.68 43.70 19.54
CA GLU A 20 -16.44 44.37 19.98
C GLU A 20 -16.14 44.04 21.45
N LEU A 21 -17.18 44.03 22.31
CA LEU A 21 -17.03 43.69 23.72
C LEU A 21 -16.65 42.20 23.90
N ALA A 22 -17.25 41.28 23.12
CA ALA A 22 -16.91 39.88 23.14
C ALA A 22 -15.46 39.65 22.68
N THR A 23 -15.04 40.31 21.60
CA THR A 23 -13.66 40.27 21.10
C THR A 23 -12.67 40.79 22.16
N ALA A 24 -12.95 41.93 22.79
CA ALA A 24 -12.10 42.48 23.83
C ALA A 24 -11.93 41.52 25.02
N LYS A 25 -13.02 40.89 25.47
CA LYS A 25 -12.98 39.87 26.54
C LYS A 25 -12.18 38.65 26.16
N SER A 26 -12.35 38.13 24.93
CA SER A 26 -11.59 36.99 24.41
C SER A 26 -10.11 37.34 24.33
N MET A 27 -9.74 38.48 23.82
CA MET A 27 -8.33 38.90 23.71
C MET A 27 -7.69 39.10 25.08
N ALA A 28 -8.42 39.69 26.04
CA ALA A 28 -7.94 39.82 27.42
C ALA A 28 -7.66 38.43 28.05
N ALA A 29 -8.52 37.45 27.81
CA ALA A 29 -8.29 36.06 28.26
C ALA A 29 -7.09 35.39 27.57
N SER A 30 -6.81 35.71 26.31
CA SER A 30 -5.65 35.21 25.58
C SER A 30 -4.30 35.66 26.13
N LEU A 31 -4.25 36.80 26.85
CA LEU A 31 -3.02 37.31 27.49
C LEU A 31 -2.43 36.37 28.55
N THR A 32 -3.22 35.41 29.05
CA THR A 32 -2.75 34.40 30.02
C THR A 32 -2.05 33.21 29.37
N MET A 33 -2.01 33.13 28.03
CA MET A 33 -1.38 32.04 27.29
C MET A 33 0.07 32.40 26.94
N PRO A 34 1.08 31.67 27.42
CA PRO A 34 2.46 31.87 27.00
C PRO A 34 2.64 31.32 25.58
N THR A 35 2.59 32.18 24.58
CA THR A 35 2.68 31.83 23.18
C THR A 35 4.07 32.01 22.61
N PHE A 36 4.44 31.11 21.69
CA PHE A 36 5.60 31.25 20.80
C PHE A 36 5.15 31.10 19.35
N LYS A 37 6.02 31.48 18.41
CA LYS A 37 5.69 31.52 17.00
C LYS A 37 6.73 30.77 16.16
N VAL A 38 6.25 30.04 15.14
CA VAL A 38 7.11 29.37 14.16
C VAL A 38 6.56 29.65 12.77
N THR A 39 7.42 30.13 11.86
CA THR A 39 7.03 30.40 10.47
C THR A 39 7.73 29.46 9.51
N ARG A 40 6.99 29.01 8.50
CA ARG A 40 7.53 28.26 7.36
C ARG A 40 6.94 28.78 6.05
N ASN A 41 7.79 29.00 5.05
CA ASN A 41 7.37 29.35 3.71
C ASN A 41 6.95 28.10 2.94
N ILE A 42 5.75 28.10 2.35
CA ILE A 42 5.14 26.95 1.66
C ILE A 42 4.69 27.40 0.26
N ARG A 43 4.98 26.59 -0.75
CA ARG A 43 4.55 26.84 -2.13
C ARG A 43 3.09 26.45 -2.31
N ILE A 44 2.16 27.42 -2.39
CA ILE A 44 0.72 27.14 -2.40
C ILE A 44 0.10 27.01 -3.79
N GLY A 45 0.84 27.33 -4.85
CA GLY A 45 0.31 27.39 -6.22
C GLY A 45 -0.33 26.10 -6.70
N THR A 46 0.22 24.92 -6.35
CA THR A 46 -0.34 23.62 -6.70
C THR A 46 -1.68 23.38 -6.01
N LEU A 47 -1.79 23.71 -4.71
CA LEU A 47 -3.04 23.61 -3.96
C LEU A 47 -4.13 24.51 -4.57
N LEU A 48 -3.77 25.76 -4.91
CA LEU A 48 -4.74 26.70 -5.48
C LEU A 48 -5.31 26.24 -6.82
N ARG A 49 -4.44 25.66 -7.69
CA ARG A 49 -4.89 25.08 -8.96
C ARG A 49 -5.78 23.85 -8.73
N ALA A 50 -5.38 22.94 -7.85
CA ALA A 50 -6.16 21.75 -7.51
C ALA A 50 -7.51 22.12 -6.88
N ALA A 51 -7.55 23.07 -5.95
CA ALA A 51 -8.78 23.54 -5.33
C ALA A 51 -9.74 24.11 -6.37
N LYS A 52 -9.24 24.97 -7.27
CA LYS A 52 -10.05 25.54 -8.37
C LYS A 52 -10.60 24.46 -9.30
N ALA A 53 -9.77 23.47 -9.68
CA ALA A 53 -10.19 22.37 -10.54
C ALA A 53 -11.29 21.48 -9.90
N ASN A 54 -11.30 21.40 -8.55
CA ASN A 54 -12.27 20.61 -7.78
C ASN A 54 -13.47 21.43 -7.27
N GLY A 55 -13.63 22.69 -7.67
CA GLY A 55 -14.72 23.55 -7.20
C GLY A 55 -14.66 23.91 -5.72
N VAL A 56 -13.50 23.71 -5.07
CA VAL A 56 -13.25 23.99 -3.65
C VAL A 56 -12.58 25.36 -3.51
N SER A 57 -13.00 26.17 -2.55
CA SER A 57 -12.32 27.44 -2.31
C SER A 57 -10.93 27.22 -1.70
N ALA A 58 -9.99 28.12 -2.01
CA ALA A 58 -8.65 28.07 -1.43
C ALA A 58 -8.67 27.98 0.10
N THR A 59 -9.58 28.72 0.75
CA THR A 59 -9.74 28.75 2.20
C THR A 59 -10.12 27.39 2.77
N VAL A 60 -11.07 26.69 2.14
CA VAL A 60 -11.50 25.33 2.54
C VAL A 60 -10.36 24.33 2.34
N ALA A 61 -9.71 24.37 1.18
CA ALA A 61 -8.58 23.50 0.89
C ALA A 61 -7.44 23.67 1.90
N ILE A 62 -7.11 24.91 2.28
CA ILE A 62 -6.09 25.18 3.30
C ILE A 62 -6.55 24.69 4.68
N ALA A 63 -7.80 24.97 5.08
CA ALA A 63 -8.34 24.52 6.36
C ALA A 63 -8.34 23.00 6.48
N GLN A 64 -8.70 22.31 5.41
CA GLN A 64 -8.66 20.85 5.34
C GLN A 64 -7.23 20.30 5.38
N ALA A 65 -6.28 20.91 4.66
CA ALA A 65 -4.87 20.53 4.75
C ALA A 65 -4.32 20.68 6.18
N CYS A 66 -4.67 21.78 6.87
CA CYS A 66 -4.31 21.98 8.27
C CYS A 66 -4.89 20.87 9.16
N ALA A 67 -6.17 20.54 8.97
CA ALA A 67 -6.83 19.49 9.75
C ALA A 67 -6.24 18.09 9.48
N LEU A 68 -5.91 17.78 8.24
CA LEU A 68 -5.25 16.51 7.88
C LEU A 68 -3.84 16.41 8.49
N ALA A 69 -3.08 17.50 8.51
CA ALA A 69 -1.78 17.55 9.17
C ALA A 69 -1.88 17.27 10.68
N MET A 70 -3.01 17.60 11.32
CA MET A 70 -3.24 17.31 12.74
C MET A 70 -3.44 15.84 13.04
N LYS A 71 -3.94 15.02 12.08
CA LYS A 71 -3.97 13.56 12.23
C LYS A 71 -2.57 12.98 12.48
N ALA A 72 -1.55 13.54 11.82
CA ALA A 72 -0.16 13.14 12.02
C ALA A 72 0.45 13.69 13.32
N ARG A 73 -0.11 14.79 13.85
CA ARG A 73 0.36 15.48 15.07
C ARG A 73 -0.83 15.90 15.95
N PRO A 74 -1.53 14.97 16.61
CA PRO A 74 -2.78 15.25 17.37
C PRO A 74 -2.61 16.29 18.48
N LYS A 75 -1.41 16.41 19.05
CA LYS A 75 -1.08 17.40 20.09
C LYS A 75 -1.31 18.85 19.65
N MET A 76 -1.22 19.13 18.34
CA MET A 76 -1.54 20.46 17.77
C MET A 76 -3.04 20.80 17.89
N ASN A 77 -3.90 19.81 18.10
CA ASN A 77 -5.35 19.95 18.27
C ASN A 77 -5.80 19.88 19.75
N ALA A 78 -4.86 19.68 20.68
CA ALA A 78 -5.15 19.64 22.11
C ALA A 78 -5.33 21.05 22.68
N ALA A 79 -5.86 21.17 23.89
CA ALA A 79 -6.02 22.45 24.59
C ALA A 79 -5.63 22.33 26.07
N PHE A 80 -5.13 23.43 26.62
CA PHE A 80 -4.92 23.54 28.06
C PHE A 80 -6.24 23.84 28.77
N GLN A 81 -6.54 23.05 29.78
CA GLN A 81 -7.65 23.28 30.70
C GLN A 81 -7.09 23.54 32.11
N PRO A 82 -7.28 24.74 32.66
CA PRO A 82 -6.85 25.01 34.01
C PRO A 82 -7.46 24.07 35.05
N PRO A 83 -6.77 23.74 36.15
CA PRO A 83 -5.44 24.30 36.47
C PRO A 83 -4.27 23.55 35.81
N ASP A 84 -4.42 22.27 35.41
CA ASP A 84 -3.30 21.35 35.11
C ASP A 84 -3.58 20.26 34.07
N ARG A 85 -4.65 20.40 33.25
CA ARG A 85 -5.06 19.38 32.30
C ARG A 85 -4.75 19.75 30.86
N ILE A 86 -4.39 18.76 30.07
CA ILE A 86 -4.38 18.82 28.60
C ILE A 86 -5.57 18.00 28.11
N VAL A 87 -6.44 18.62 27.32
CA VAL A 87 -7.59 17.99 26.68
C VAL A 87 -7.23 17.65 25.25
N GLU A 88 -7.10 16.36 24.96
CA GLU A 88 -6.93 15.85 23.60
C GLU A 88 -8.31 15.71 22.93
N ARG A 89 -8.37 15.89 21.61
CA ARG A 89 -9.60 15.87 20.82
C ARG A 89 -9.48 14.90 19.67
N ASP A 90 -10.52 14.13 19.43
CA ASP A 90 -10.64 13.09 18.39
C ASP A 90 -11.11 13.66 17.03
N HIS A 91 -11.64 14.87 17.02
CA HIS A 91 -12.12 15.59 15.83
C HIS A 91 -11.36 16.91 15.62
N VAL A 92 -11.38 17.42 14.39
CA VAL A 92 -10.76 18.72 14.05
C VAL A 92 -11.80 19.63 13.43
N ASP A 93 -12.19 20.64 14.20
CA ASP A 93 -13.15 21.67 13.86
C ASP A 93 -12.42 23.01 13.67
N VAL A 94 -12.38 23.49 12.44
CA VAL A 94 -11.55 24.64 12.07
C VAL A 94 -12.38 25.94 12.12
N GLY A 95 -12.04 26.82 13.03
CA GLY A 95 -12.52 28.19 13.02
C GLY A 95 -11.79 29.00 11.93
N ILE A 96 -12.51 29.69 11.07
CA ILE A 96 -11.92 30.45 9.98
C ILE A 96 -12.33 31.89 10.11
N ALA A 97 -11.34 32.78 10.23
CA ALA A 97 -11.57 34.22 10.41
C ALA A 97 -12.18 34.84 9.14
N VAL A 98 -13.32 35.50 9.28
CA VAL A 98 -14.06 36.16 8.19
C VAL A 98 -14.33 37.62 8.57
N ASP A 99 -13.87 38.56 7.75
CA ASP A 99 -14.23 39.98 7.83
C ASP A 99 -15.65 40.16 7.30
N THR A 100 -16.49 40.83 8.10
CA THR A 100 -17.88 41.18 7.78
C THR A 100 -18.07 42.64 7.41
N GLY A 101 -17.00 43.43 7.34
CA GLY A 101 -17.06 44.89 7.17
C GLY A 101 -17.52 45.66 8.42
N SER A 102 -18.05 44.96 9.41
CA SER A 102 -18.50 45.52 10.70
C SER A 102 -17.86 44.83 11.91
N GLY A 103 -16.83 44.03 11.66
CA GLY A 103 -16.05 43.27 12.65
C GLY A 103 -15.71 41.88 12.19
N LEU A 104 -14.81 41.23 12.92
CA LEU A 104 -14.36 39.89 12.69
C LEU A 104 -15.31 38.85 13.31
N ILE A 105 -15.68 37.83 12.56
CA ILE A 105 -16.41 36.68 13.07
C ILE A 105 -15.66 35.41 12.66
N VAL A 106 -15.76 34.32 13.45
CA VAL A 106 -15.02 33.07 13.23
C VAL A 106 -16.00 31.90 13.14
N PRO A 107 -16.68 31.72 11.99
CA PRO A 107 -17.48 30.52 11.77
C PRO A 107 -16.61 29.24 11.82
N VAL A 108 -17.19 28.15 12.28
CA VAL A 108 -16.50 26.87 12.52
C VAL A 108 -16.91 25.85 11.48
N LEU A 109 -15.97 25.41 10.67
CA LEU A 109 -16.14 24.31 9.71
C LEU A 109 -15.84 22.99 10.42
N ARG A 110 -16.88 22.17 10.58
CA ARG A 110 -16.84 20.94 11.39
C ARG A 110 -16.25 19.76 10.65
N GLY A 111 -15.51 18.90 11.38
CA GLY A 111 -15.03 17.62 10.89
C GLY A 111 -14.05 17.70 9.70
N CYS A 112 -13.26 18.76 9.60
CA CYS A 112 -12.39 19.03 8.45
C CYS A 112 -11.39 17.91 8.12
N ALA A 113 -11.03 17.07 9.09
CA ALA A 113 -10.09 15.97 8.89
C ALA A 113 -10.74 14.65 8.43
N SER A 114 -12.07 14.55 8.42
CA SER A 114 -12.80 13.30 8.16
C SER A 114 -13.84 13.41 7.04
N ARG A 115 -14.19 14.61 6.63
CA ARG A 115 -15.23 14.86 5.63
C ARG A 115 -14.63 15.12 4.24
N ASP A 116 -15.46 14.91 3.21
CA ASP A 116 -15.09 15.20 1.83
C ASP A 116 -14.94 16.71 1.56
N SER A 117 -14.03 17.05 0.64
CA SER A 117 -13.75 18.44 0.27
C SER A 117 -14.95 19.17 -0.33
N ALA A 118 -15.81 18.46 -1.08
CA ALA A 118 -16.99 19.06 -1.70
C ALA A 118 -18.07 19.36 -0.67
N GLU A 119 -18.30 18.45 0.29
CA GLU A 119 -19.20 18.69 1.41
C GLU A 119 -18.74 19.90 2.25
N LEU A 120 -17.44 19.94 2.57
CA LEU A 120 -16.84 21.09 3.30
C LEU A 120 -16.99 22.39 2.51
N ALA A 121 -16.85 22.36 1.19
CA ALA A 121 -17.03 23.53 0.32
C ALA A 121 -18.47 24.03 0.30
N ALA A 122 -19.44 23.12 0.27
CA ALA A 122 -20.86 23.46 0.33
C ALA A 122 -21.23 24.10 1.67
N ASP A 123 -20.84 23.50 2.78
CA ASP A 123 -21.08 24.02 4.12
C ASP A 123 -20.42 25.40 4.31
N TRP A 124 -19.16 25.54 3.85
CA TRP A 124 -18.44 26.80 3.95
C TRP A 124 -19.12 27.94 3.17
N LYS A 125 -19.63 27.65 1.99
CA LYS A 125 -20.36 28.64 1.17
C LYS A 125 -21.60 29.18 1.90
N ASP A 126 -22.33 28.29 2.58
CA ASP A 126 -23.50 28.68 3.37
C ASP A 126 -23.10 29.45 4.64
N LEU A 127 -22.11 28.93 5.39
CA LEU A 127 -21.58 29.57 6.62
C LEU A 127 -21.11 31.00 6.35
N VAL A 128 -20.30 31.22 5.29
CA VAL A 128 -19.79 32.56 4.95
C VAL A 128 -20.92 33.50 4.58
N LYS A 129 -21.93 33.05 3.81
CA LYS A 129 -23.11 33.85 3.45
C LYS A 129 -23.85 34.30 4.71
N ARG A 130 -24.10 33.39 5.65
CA ARG A 130 -24.82 33.70 6.91
C ARG A 130 -23.95 34.47 7.90
N ALA A 131 -22.64 34.28 7.90
CA ALA A 131 -21.71 35.09 8.69
C ALA A 131 -21.76 36.56 8.31
N ARG A 132 -21.70 36.87 7.01
CA ARG A 132 -21.77 38.23 6.47
C ARG A 132 -23.09 38.94 6.76
N THR A 133 -24.19 38.18 6.82
CA THR A 133 -25.54 38.69 7.14
C THR A 133 -25.89 38.58 8.62
N ARG A 134 -24.98 38.15 9.49
CA ARG A 134 -25.14 37.98 10.94
C ARG A 134 -26.25 36.96 11.34
N HIS A 135 -26.42 35.92 10.55
CA HIS A 135 -27.44 34.87 10.76
C HIS A 135 -26.80 33.52 11.13
N LEU A 136 -25.60 33.50 11.72
CA LEU A 136 -25.03 32.28 12.29
C LEU A 136 -25.74 31.90 13.58
N LYS A 137 -25.94 30.58 13.75
CA LYS A 137 -26.40 30.02 15.01
C LYS A 137 -25.25 29.99 16.04
N PRO A 138 -25.53 29.98 17.35
CA PRO A 138 -24.49 29.98 18.38
C PRO A 138 -23.49 28.83 18.27
N ASP A 139 -23.94 27.64 17.87
CA ASP A 139 -23.10 26.44 17.67
C ASP A 139 -22.20 26.51 16.42
N GLU A 140 -22.49 27.40 15.48
CA GLU A 140 -21.72 27.54 14.24
C GLU A 140 -20.48 28.44 14.36
N TRP A 141 -20.30 29.10 15.49
CA TRP A 141 -19.12 29.92 15.79
C TRP A 141 -18.52 29.62 17.18
N ALA A 142 -19.07 28.65 17.90
CA ALA A 142 -18.59 28.26 19.22
C ALA A 142 -17.60 27.07 19.12
N ASN A 143 -16.63 27.04 20.03
CA ASN A 143 -15.75 25.91 20.31
C ASN A 143 -14.99 25.35 19.09
N PRO A 144 -14.26 26.20 18.29
CA PRO A 144 -13.30 25.67 17.34
C PRO A 144 -12.20 24.88 18.09
N THR A 145 -11.64 23.86 17.45
CA THR A 145 -10.48 23.14 18.03
C THR A 145 -9.16 23.73 17.56
N PHE A 146 -9.20 24.43 16.42
CA PHE A 146 -8.08 25.07 15.76
C PHE A 146 -8.58 26.30 14.96
N THR A 147 -7.74 27.29 14.71
CA THR A 147 -8.14 28.49 13.96
C THR A 147 -7.20 28.80 12.81
N VAL A 148 -7.79 29.23 11.69
CA VAL A 148 -7.07 29.72 10.50
C VAL A 148 -7.40 31.17 10.26
N SER A 149 -6.38 32.02 10.15
CA SER A 149 -6.48 33.43 9.76
C SER A 149 -5.72 33.64 8.45
N ASN A 150 -6.42 34.05 7.38
CA ASN A 150 -5.81 34.21 6.05
C ASN A 150 -5.92 35.67 5.58
N MET A 151 -4.80 36.36 5.53
CA MET A 151 -4.67 37.72 5.00
C MET A 151 -3.91 37.75 3.66
N GLY A 152 -3.66 36.61 3.04
CA GLY A 152 -2.94 36.55 1.76
C GLY A 152 -3.61 37.34 0.64
N MET A 153 -4.95 37.40 0.64
CA MET A 153 -5.73 38.18 -0.34
C MET A 153 -5.64 39.70 -0.13
N LEU A 154 -5.15 40.11 1.04
CA LEU A 154 -4.96 41.55 1.39
C LEU A 154 -3.52 42.02 1.13
N GLY A 155 -2.66 41.20 0.57
CA GLY A 155 -1.28 41.55 0.26
C GLY A 155 -0.35 41.69 1.47
N VAL A 156 -0.70 41.04 2.60
CA VAL A 156 0.10 41.13 3.84
C VAL A 156 1.29 40.18 3.73
N ASP A 157 2.51 40.70 3.78
CA ASP A 157 3.75 39.94 3.63
C ASP A 157 4.01 38.99 4.79
N TRP A 158 3.72 39.40 6.02
CA TRP A 158 3.87 38.58 7.20
C TRP A 158 3.01 39.12 8.35
N PHE A 159 2.36 38.22 9.08
CA PHE A 159 1.68 38.56 10.35
C PHE A 159 1.60 37.30 11.22
N ASP A 160 1.29 37.52 12.47
CA ASP A 160 0.93 36.44 13.41
C ASP A 160 -0.47 36.72 13.99
N ALA A 161 -1.11 35.66 14.45
CA ALA A 161 -2.45 35.71 15.02
C ALA A 161 -2.43 35.27 16.50
N ILE A 162 -3.36 35.78 17.27
CA ILE A 162 -3.49 35.47 18.70
C ILE A 162 -4.41 34.24 18.84
N PRO A 163 -3.95 33.12 19.47
CA PRO A 163 -4.82 31.98 19.75
C PRO A 163 -5.97 32.37 20.67
N THR A 164 -7.16 31.84 20.39
CA THR A 164 -8.34 32.09 21.24
C THR A 164 -8.37 31.10 22.41
N PRO A 165 -8.92 31.46 23.57
CA PRO A 165 -9.12 30.57 24.69
C PRO A 165 -9.88 29.28 24.25
N GLY A 166 -9.40 28.14 24.70
CA GLY A 166 -9.96 26.84 24.30
C GLY A 166 -9.32 26.24 23.04
N THR A 167 -8.38 26.96 22.37
CA THR A 167 -7.50 26.39 21.34
C THR A 167 -6.04 26.54 21.78
N SER A 168 -5.16 25.65 21.32
CA SER A 168 -3.71 25.80 21.58
C SER A 168 -2.97 26.42 20.43
N THR A 169 -3.56 26.44 19.24
CA THR A 169 -2.85 26.85 18.03
C THR A 169 -3.76 27.63 17.09
N ILE A 170 -3.14 28.59 16.39
CA ILE A 170 -3.72 29.32 15.27
C ILE A 170 -2.66 29.44 14.18
N VAL A 171 -3.05 29.33 12.92
CA VAL A 171 -2.17 29.62 11.78
C VAL A 171 -2.58 30.88 11.07
N ALA A 172 -1.61 31.76 10.87
CA ALA A 172 -1.69 32.99 10.07
C ALA A 172 -1.09 32.69 8.68
N ILE A 173 -1.80 33.03 7.61
CA ILE A 173 -1.38 32.82 6.22
C ILE A 173 -1.24 34.16 5.53
N SER A 174 -0.05 34.44 5.05
CA SER A 174 0.31 35.70 4.42
C SER A 174 0.23 35.63 2.89
N ALA A 175 0.47 36.74 2.21
CA ALA A 175 0.50 36.80 0.76
C ALA A 175 1.63 35.95 0.17
N THR A 176 1.42 35.50 -1.06
CA THR A 176 2.44 34.79 -1.84
C THR A 176 3.45 35.79 -2.37
N ASN A 177 4.73 35.54 -2.14
CA ASN A 177 5.82 36.35 -2.68
C ASN A 177 6.10 36.03 -4.17
N ASP A 178 7.05 36.69 -4.80
CA ASP A 178 7.41 36.53 -6.22
C ASP A 178 7.91 35.11 -6.53
N ASP A 179 8.46 34.38 -5.54
CA ASP A 179 8.91 33.00 -5.67
C ASP A 179 7.75 31.99 -5.56
N GLY A 180 6.51 32.44 -5.37
CA GLY A 180 5.34 31.59 -5.20
C GLY A 180 5.23 30.95 -3.80
N LEU A 181 5.93 31.50 -2.81
CA LEU A 181 5.95 31.04 -1.41
C LEU A 181 5.08 31.94 -0.54
N ALA A 182 4.19 31.34 0.26
CA ALA A 182 3.41 32.02 1.28
C ALA A 182 3.94 31.69 2.68
N PRO A 183 4.16 32.67 3.56
CA PRO A 183 4.48 32.41 4.95
C PRO A 183 3.27 31.86 5.71
N PHE A 184 3.47 30.73 6.39
CA PHE A 184 2.55 30.13 7.35
C PHE A 184 3.14 30.28 8.74
N THR A 185 2.56 31.15 9.55
CA THR A 185 3.01 31.45 10.91
C THR A 185 2.05 30.81 11.91
N VAL A 186 2.55 29.86 12.70
CA VAL A 186 1.78 29.25 13.79
C VAL A 186 2.11 29.96 15.09
N SER A 187 1.09 30.47 15.78
CA SER A 187 1.18 30.86 17.19
C SER A 187 0.63 29.71 18.04
N ALA A 188 1.41 29.27 19.02
CA ALA A 188 1.09 28.07 19.82
C ALA A 188 1.25 28.33 21.32
N ASP A 189 0.33 27.76 22.13
CA ASP A 189 0.37 27.74 23.59
C ASP A 189 1.48 26.80 24.08
N HIS A 190 2.53 27.36 24.67
CA HIS A 190 3.70 26.59 25.10
C HIS A 190 3.44 25.63 26.27
N ARG A 191 2.30 25.74 26.94
CA ARG A 191 1.85 24.80 27.98
C ARG A 191 1.43 23.46 27.40
N VAL A 192 0.99 23.42 26.12
CA VAL A 192 0.47 22.25 25.42
C VAL A 192 1.44 21.76 24.35
N VAL A 193 1.97 22.67 23.55
CA VAL A 193 2.72 22.40 22.32
C VAL A 193 4.14 22.94 22.46
N ASN A 194 5.13 22.21 21.98
CA ASN A 194 6.52 22.69 21.91
C ASN A 194 6.95 23.02 20.47
N GLY A 195 8.12 23.66 20.32
CA GLY A 195 8.61 24.10 19.02
C GLY A 195 8.80 22.96 18.01
N ALA A 196 9.19 21.76 18.47
CA ALA A 196 9.34 20.59 17.61
C ALA A 196 7.98 20.07 17.10
N ASP A 197 6.94 20.07 17.95
CA ASP A 197 5.58 19.70 17.53
C ASP A 197 5.09 20.58 16.37
N VAL A 198 5.30 21.89 16.47
CA VAL A 198 4.93 22.88 15.44
C VAL A 198 5.76 22.68 14.16
N ALA A 199 7.06 22.48 14.29
CA ALA A 199 7.95 22.29 13.14
C ALA A 199 7.59 21.03 12.35
N TRP A 200 7.28 19.93 13.02
CA TRP A 200 6.83 18.68 12.39
C TRP A 200 5.45 18.83 11.75
N TRP A 201 4.51 19.50 12.41
CA TRP A 201 3.20 19.78 11.82
C TRP A 201 3.32 20.65 10.56
N LEU A 202 4.14 21.71 10.58
CA LEU A 202 4.41 22.53 9.39
C LEU A 202 5.10 21.76 8.26
N THR A 203 5.89 20.74 8.60
CA THR A 203 6.50 19.85 7.60
C THR A 203 5.44 19.01 6.91
N GLU A 204 4.52 18.41 7.66
CA GLU A 204 3.41 17.64 7.11
C GLU A 204 2.42 18.53 6.34
N LEU A 205 2.09 19.71 6.86
CA LEU A 205 1.26 20.69 6.16
C LEU A 205 1.87 21.09 4.80
N LYS A 206 3.19 21.36 4.77
CA LYS A 206 3.89 21.65 3.52
C LYS A 206 3.73 20.50 2.51
N ARG A 207 3.94 19.25 2.94
CA ARG A 207 3.77 18.07 2.10
C ARG A 207 2.36 17.98 1.50
N LEU A 208 1.33 18.15 2.33
CA LEU A 208 -0.07 18.14 1.89
C LEU A 208 -0.41 19.27 0.91
N ILE A 209 0.09 20.48 1.16
CA ILE A 209 -0.15 21.65 0.29
C ILE A 209 0.57 21.50 -1.07
N GLU A 210 1.79 20.98 -1.07
CA GLU A 210 2.58 20.82 -2.30
C GLU A 210 2.18 19.59 -3.12
N ALA A 211 1.53 18.57 -2.49
CA ALA A 211 0.98 17.38 -3.13
C ALA A 211 -0.54 17.21 -2.88
N PRO A 212 -1.39 18.15 -3.31
CA PRO A 212 -2.82 18.13 -3.02
C PRO A 212 -3.57 16.98 -3.70
N GLY A 213 -3.06 16.41 -4.78
CA GLY A 213 -3.65 15.25 -5.45
C GLY A 213 -3.80 14.01 -4.57
N GLU A 214 -3.09 13.94 -3.44
CA GLU A 214 -3.19 12.84 -2.50
C GLU A 214 -4.50 12.85 -1.67
N TRP A 215 -5.14 14.00 -1.51
CA TRP A 215 -6.28 14.17 -0.61
C TRP A 215 -7.40 15.06 -1.16
N LEU A 216 -7.12 15.97 -2.09
CA LEU A 216 -8.10 16.86 -2.71
C LEU A 216 -8.57 16.24 -4.03
N ALA A 217 -9.59 15.39 -3.94
CA ALA A 217 -10.18 14.71 -5.10
C ALA A 217 -11.24 15.56 -5.78
N PRO A 218 -11.52 15.33 -7.08
CA PRO A 218 -12.72 15.84 -7.74
C PRO A 218 -13.98 15.35 -7.01
N ALA A 219 -14.96 16.22 -6.83
CA ALA A 219 -16.28 15.85 -6.34
C ALA A 219 -17.05 15.11 -7.44
N GLY A 220 -17.61 13.95 -7.12
CA GLY A 220 -18.46 13.17 -8.00
C GLY A 220 -17.77 12.01 -8.71
N PRO A 221 -18.54 11.10 -9.30
CA PRO A 221 -18.02 9.95 -10.03
C PRO A 221 -17.14 10.41 -11.20
N ALA A 222 -16.03 9.69 -11.42
CA ALA A 222 -15.09 9.99 -12.49
C ALA A 222 -15.63 9.60 -13.88
N ILE A 223 -16.84 9.05 -13.96
CA ILE A 223 -17.45 8.56 -15.19
C ILE A 223 -17.89 9.74 -16.05
N PRO A 224 -17.32 9.93 -17.25
CA PRO A 224 -17.76 10.95 -18.18
C PRO A 224 -19.22 10.73 -18.60
N ALA A 225 -19.95 11.82 -18.83
CA ALA A 225 -21.31 11.73 -19.37
C ALA A 225 -21.27 11.18 -20.80
N GLY A 226 -22.10 10.19 -21.10
CA GLY A 226 -22.20 9.57 -22.43
C GLY A 226 -23.19 8.41 -22.43
N ASP A 227 -23.52 7.92 -23.62
CA ASP A 227 -24.31 6.69 -23.79
C ASP A 227 -23.34 5.55 -24.07
N TRP A 228 -22.86 4.92 -22.99
CA TRP A 228 -21.85 3.89 -23.02
C TRP A 228 -22.46 2.48 -23.01
N ASP A 229 -21.82 1.53 -23.71
CA ASP A 229 -22.14 0.10 -23.54
C ASP A 229 -21.99 -0.34 -22.09
N TYR A 230 -20.94 0.17 -21.42
CA TYR A 230 -20.64 -0.05 -20.01
C TYR A 230 -20.19 1.23 -19.31
N ASP A 231 -20.59 1.43 -18.06
CA ASP A 231 -20.04 2.50 -17.23
C ASP A 231 -18.55 2.30 -17.02
N VAL A 232 -18.14 1.04 -16.78
CA VAL A 232 -16.74 0.67 -16.59
C VAL A 232 -16.39 -0.63 -17.29
N VAL A 233 -15.26 -0.64 -17.99
CA VAL A 233 -14.62 -1.85 -18.51
C VAL A 233 -13.40 -2.17 -17.68
N VAL A 234 -13.27 -3.42 -17.22
CA VAL A 234 -12.11 -3.95 -16.52
C VAL A 234 -11.40 -4.95 -17.43
N ILE A 235 -10.11 -4.73 -17.70
CA ILE A 235 -9.29 -5.59 -18.55
C ILE A 235 -8.36 -6.42 -17.66
N GLY A 236 -8.65 -7.71 -17.52
CA GLY A 236 -7.95 -8.66 -16.65
C GLY A 236 -8.75 -9.02 -15.39
N ALA A 237 -9.04 -10.31 -15.22
CA ALA A 237 -9.79 -10.85 -14.10
C ALA A 237 -8.87 -11.50 -13.03
N GLY A 238 -7.71 -10.88 -12.78
CA GLY A 238 -6.94 -11.12 -11.56
C GLY A 238 -7.59 -10.43 -10.36
N LEU A 239 -7.04 -10.65 -9.15
CA LEU A 239 -7.64 -10.13 -7.90
C LEU A 239 -7.90 -8.62 -7.93
N GLY A 240 -7.00 -7.84 -8.55
CA GLY A 240 -7.19 -6.39 -8.69
C GLY A 240 -8.39 -6.01 -9.55
N GLY A 241 -8.57 -6.70 -10.68
CA GLY A 241 -9.70 -6.47 -11.59
C GLY A 241 -11.03 -6.97 -11.01
N GLU A 242 -11.04 -8.18 -10.40
CA GLU A 242 -12.24 -8.73 -9.76
C GLU A 242 -12.73 -7.85 -8.61
N ASP A 243 -11.84 -7.43 -7.69
CA ASP A 243 -12.19 -6.57 -6.56
C ASP A 243 -12.71 -5.21 -7.04
N ALA A 244 -12.10 -4.62 -8.07
CA ALA A 244 -12.61 -3.39 -8.68
C ALA A 244 -14.00 -3.58 -9.29
N ALA A 245 -14.20 -4.64 -10.08
CA ALA A 245 -15.47 -4.92 -10.75
C ALA A 245 -16.61 -5.15 -9.74
N ARG A 246 -16.35 -5.95 -8.68
CA ARG A 246 -17.32 -6.24 -7.62
C ARG A 246 -17.73 -5.00 -6.84
N ASP A 247 -16.77 -4.16 -6.46
CA ASP A 247 -17.06 -2.90 -5.77
C ASP A 247 -17.90 -1.96 -6.65
N LEU A 248 -17.56 -1.82 -7.92
CA LEU A 248 -18.28 -0.94 -8.87
C LEU A 248 -19.73 -1.41 -9.11
N VAL A 249 -19.92 -2.71 -9.34
CA VAL A 249 -21.26 -3.28 -9.54
C VAL A 249 -22.11 -3.17 -8.28
N SER A 250 -21.53 -3.33 -7.08
CA SER A 250 -22.26 -3.19 -5.81
C SER A 250 -22.84 -1.78 -5.62
N HIS A 251 -22.31 -0.78 -6.35
CA HIS A 251 -22.82 0.60 -6.38
C HIS A 251 -23.70 0.90 -7.61
N GLY A 252 -24.15 -0.14 -8.31
CA GLY A 252 -25.15 -0.04 -9.37
C GLY A 252 -24.58 0.30 -10.77
N LEU A 253 -23.27 0.26 -10.96
CA LEU A 253 -22.65 0.51 -12.26
C LEU A 253 -22.73 -0.73 -13.15
N LYS A 254 -22.84 -0.51 -14.47
CA LYS A 254 -22.78 -1.55 -15.50
C LYS A 254 -21.33 -1.84 -15.85
N VAL A 255 -20.84 -3.04 -15.47
CA VAL A 255 -19.42 -3.40 -15.58
C VAL A 255 -19.23 -4.60 -16.50
N ALA A 256 -18.27 -4.48 -17.44
CA ALA A 256 -17.70 -5.63 -18.15
C ALA A 256 -16.34 -6.00 -17.57
N LEU A 257 -16.11 -7.32 -17.39
CA LEU A 257 -14.83 -7.89 -16.96
C LEU A 257 -14.29 -8.76 -18.10
N ILE A 258 -13.26 -8.27 -18.78
CA ILE A 258 -12.62 -8.96 -19.90
C ILE A 258 -11.52 -9.87 -19.35
N ASN A 259 -11.55 -11.15 -19.71
CA ASN A 259 -10.64 -12.14 -19.20
C ASN A 259 -10.15 -13.09 -20.30
N ASP A 260 -8.85 -13.33 -20.38
CA ASP A 260 -8.21 -14.19 -21.39
C ASP A 260 -8.36 -15.69 -21.09
N THR A 261 -8.63 -16.05 -19.83
CA THR A 261 -8.83 -17.45 -19.41
C THR A 261 -10.31 -17.82 -19.33
N PRO A 262 -10.66 -19.13 -19.39
CA PRO A 262 -12.07 -19.57 -19.33
C PRO A 262 -12.81 -19.13 -18.07
N LEU A 263 -12.10 -19.05 -16.95
CA LEU A 263 -12.64 -18.66 -15.66
C LEU A 263 -11.81 -17.52 -15.06
N PRO A 264 -12.40 -16.59 -14.28
CA PRO A 264 -11.66 -15.52 -13.61
C PRO A 264 -10.70 -16.06 -12.54
N GLY A 265 -9.86 -15.18 -11.98
CA GLY A 265 -8.91 -15.50 -10.91
C GLY A 265 -7.46 -15.14 -11.23
N GLY A 266 -7.15 -14.87 -12.50
CA GLY A 266 -5.84 -14.42 -12.97
C GLY A 266 -4.69 -15.35 -12.58
N GLU A 267 -3.48 -14.82 -12.58
CA GLU A 267 -2.27 -15.58 -12.29
C GLU A 267 -2.25 -16.18 -10.88
N CYS A 268 -2.71 -15.46 -9.86
CA CYS A 268 -2.71 -15.96 -8.49
C CYS A 268 -3.47 -17.29 -8.35
N LEU A 269 -4.66 -17.39 -8.97
CA LEU A 269 -5.45 -18.62 -8.92
C LEU A 269 -4.84 -19.72 -9.79
N TRP A 270 -4.47 -19.41 -11.05
CA TRP A 270 -4.18 -20.44 -12.04
C TRP A 270 -2.71 -20.85 -12.10
N ARG A 271 -1.77 -19.94 -11.84
CA ARG A 271 -0.34 -20.14 -12.08
C ARG A 271 0.57 -19.69 -10.93
N GLY A 272 0.03 -19.07 -9.86
CA GLY A 272 0.83 -18.45 -8.78
C GLY A 272 0.50 -18.99 -7.40
N CYS A 273 -0.27 -18.21 -6.63
CA CYS A 273 -0.47 -18.41 -5.19
C CYS A 273 -1.14 -19.76 -4.86
N ILE A 274 -2.25 -20.07 -5.53
CA ILE A 274 -3.05 -21.25 -5.14
C ILE A 274 -2.37 -22.56 -5.52
N PRO A 275 -1.87 -22.74 -6.76
CA PRO A 275 -1.18 -23.98 -7.10
C PRO A 275 0.09 -24.19 -6.26
N SER A 276 0.87 -23.14 -5.97
CA SER A 276 2.07 -23.27 -5.14
C SER A 276 1.73 -23.68 -3.70
N LYS A 277 0.65 -23.18 -3.13
CA LYS A 277 0.22 -23.54 -1.77
C LYS A 277 -0.38 -24.95 -1.71
N ALA A 278 -1.01 -25.41 -2.79
CA ALA A 278 -1.40 -26.81 -2.89
C ALA A 278 -0.18 -27.75 -2.86
N TRP A 279 0.89 -27.42 -3.59
CA TRP A 279 2.15 -28.19 -3.55
C TRP A 279 2.85 -28.00 -2.19
N ARG A 280 2.91 -26.78 -1.63
CA ARG A 280 3.51 -26.52 -0.32
C ARG A 280 2.87 -27.36 0.78
N ALA A 281 1.54 -27.49 0.78
CA ALA A 281 0.84 -28.33 1.75
C ALA A 281 1.23 -29.80 1.69
N ALA A 282 1.55 -30.32 0.51
CA ALA A 282 2.07 -31.69 0.36
C ALA A 282 3.54 -31.79 0.81
N ALA A 283 4.37 -30.80 0.43
CA ALA A 283 5.77 -30.73 0.82
C ALA A 283 5.94 -30.62 2.34
N ASP A 284 5.11 -29.80 3.01
CA ASP A 284 5.10 -29.69 4.49
C ASP A 284 4.82 -31.05 5.15
N ARG A 285 3.85 -31.79 4.64
CA ARG A 285 3.55 -33.12 5.18
C ARG A 285 4.67 -34.13 4.99
N MET A 286 5.46 -34.02 3.94
CA MET A 286 6.65 -34.86 3.75
C MET A 286 7.75 -34.46 4.73
N ARG A 287 7.96 -33.17 4.93
CA ARG A 287 8.98 -32.63 5.83
C ARG A 287 8.63 -32.90 7.30
N ASP A 288 7.38 -32.69 7.73
CA ASP A 288 6.93 -32.86 9.12
C ASP A 288 7.18 -34.28 9.65
N ARG A 289 7.13 -35.29 8.75
CA ARG A 289 7.40 -36.68 9.15
C ARG A 289 8.84 -36.95 9.58
N ALA A 290 9.80 -36.13 9.12
CA ALA A 290 11.17 -36.22 9.60
C ALA A 290 11.28 -35.84 11.09
N ASP A 291 10.36 -35.01 11.60
CA ASP A 291 10.32 -34.56 12.98
C ASP A 291 9.51 -35.48 13.93
N ASP A 292 8.75 -36.42 13.38
CA ASP A 292 7.87 -37.33 14.14
C ASP A 292 8.66 -38.12 15.22
N ALA A 293 9.84 -38.62 14.88
CA ALA A 293 10.70 -39.36 15.81
C ALA A 293 11.11 -38.53 17.03
N ARG A 294 11.32 -37.23 16.87
CA ARG A 294 11.63 -36.30 17.98
C ARG A 294 10.49 -36.23 19.00
N LEU A 295 9.25 -36.39 18.54
CA LEU A 295 8.05 -36.39 19.38
C LEU A 295 7.67 -37.79 19.90
N GLY A 296 8.49 -38.81 19.61
CA GLY A 296 8.23 -40.18 20.00
C GLY A 296 7.18 -40.89 19.13
N VAL A 297 6.96 -40.41 17.91
CA VAL A 297 6.07 -41.04 16.94
C VAL A 297 6.91 -41.87 15.98
N ASP A 298 6.94 -43.19 16.20
CA ASP A 298 7.77 -44.13 15.44
C ASP A 298 7.02 -44.73 14.23
N GLY A 299 7.79 -45.19 13.24
CA GLY A 299 7.25 -45.91 12.06
C GLY A 299 6.69 -45.04 10.94
N THR A 300 6.93 -43.75 10.97
CA THR A 300 6.36 -42.78 10.01
C THR A 300 7.25 -42.55 8.78
N ASN A 301 8.55 -42.84 8.83
CA ASN A 301 9.50 -42.54 7.76
C ASN A 301 9.69 -43.62 6.71
N ASP A 302 9.37 -44.87 7.03
CA ASP A 302 9.55 -45.98 6.08
C ASP A 302 8.39 -46.03 5.07
N GLY A 303 8.70 -45.73 3.82
CA GLY A 303 7.79 -45.94 2.69
C GLY A 303 6.89 -44.71 2.33
N VAL A 304 7.17 -43.50 2.84
CA VAL A 304 6.46 -42.31 2.38
C VAL A 304 6.91 -41.96 0.97
N THR A 305 5.99 -42.00 0.05
CA THR A 305 6.22 -41.66 -1.36
C THR A 305 5.21 -40.60 -1.83
N LEU A 306 5.66 -39.69 -2.67
CA LEU A 306 4.79 -38.72 -3.33
C LEU A 306 4.19 -39.37 -4.60
N ASP A 307 2.89 -39.49 -4.64
CA ASP A 307 2.16 -39.79 -5.88
C ASP A 307 1.90 -38.46 -6.62
N TRP A 308 2.74 -38.18 -7.62
CA TRP A 308 2.69 -36.97 -8.41
C TRP A 308 1.35 -36.81 -9.14
N GLY A 309 0.81 -37.89 -9.68
CA GLY A 309 -0.47 -37.87 -10.40
C GLY A 309 -1.64 -37.47 -9.50
N ARG A 310 -1.68 -37.95 -8.25
CA ARG A 310 -2.70 -37.55 -7.27
C ARG A 310 -2.52 -36.12 -6.80
N LEU A 311 -1.29 -35.67 -6.57
CA LEU A 311 -1.01 -34.30 -6.22
C LEU A 311 -1.52 -33.35 -7.31
N GLU A 312 -1.23 -33.62 -8.56
CA GLU A 312 -1.67 -32.82 -9.69
C GLU A 312 -3.18 -32.85 -9.90
N ALA A 313 -3.82 -33.99 -9.70
CA ALA A 313 -5.28 -34.12 -9.75
C ALA A 313 -5.94 -33.26 -8.65
N GLU A 314 -5.41 -33.26 -7.43
CA GLU A 314 -5.93 -32.47 -6.33
C GLU A 314 -5.69 -30.97 -6.55
N ARG A 315 -4.50 -30.58 -7.03
CA ARG A 315 -4.22 -29.19 -7.41
C ARG A 315 -5.26 -28.70 -8.42
N ARG A 316 -5.47 -29.42 -9.51
CA ARG A 316 -6.46 -29.06 -10.55
C ARG A 316 -7.87 -28.93 -9.97
N ARG A 317 -8.28 -29.90 -9.15
CA ARG A 317 -9.59 -29.86 -8.48
C ARG A 317 -9.77 -28.57 -7.65
N ILE A 318 -8.75 -28.16 -6.89
CA ILE A 318 -8.78 -26.93 -6.10
C ILE A 318 -8.95 -25.70 -7.01
N LEU A 319 -8.16 -25.62 -8.09
CA LEU A 319 -8.20 -24.47 -9.00
C LEU A 319 -9.55 -24.36 -9.72
N GLU A 320 -10.06 -25.46 -10.26
CA GLU A 320 -11.37 -25.52 -10.95
C GLU A 320 -12.51 -25.16 -10.00
N THR A 321 -12.50 -25.73 -8.79
CA THR A 321 -13.50 -25.40 -7.76
C THR A 321 -13.47 -23.91 -7.43
N ARG A 322 -12.29 -23.35 -7.18
CA ARG A 322 -12.13 -21.94 -6.80
C ARG A 322 -12.49 -20.98 -7.94
N GLY A 323 -12.07 -21.30 -9.17
CA GLY A 323 -12.41 -20.54 -10.36
C GLY A 323 -13.90 -20.56 -10.68
N GLY A 324 -14.54 -21.71 -10.55
CA GLY A 324 -16.00 -21.84 -10.71
C GLY A 324 -16.79 -21.07 -9.66
N MET A 325 -16.30 -21.02 -8.42
CA MET A 325 -16.90 -20.18 -7.37
C MET A 325 -16.78 -18.69 -7.70
N ALA A 326 -15.64 -18.25 -8.21
CA ALA A 326 -15.41 -16.86 -8.61
C ALA A 326 -16.35 -16.46 -9.76
N ASP A 327 -16.42 -17.24 -10.84
CA ASP A 327 -17.32 -16.99 -11.97
C ASP A 327 -18.81 -16.95 -11.53
N THR A 328 -19.21 -17.90 -10.68
CA THR A 328 -20.57 -17.91 -10.14
C THR A 328 -20.89 -16.66 -9.35
N ALA A 329 -19.96 -16.19 -8.51
CA ALA A 329 -20.13 -14.98 -7.71
C ALA A 329 -20.21 -13.74 -8.60
N ASP A 330 -19.35 -13.60 -9.59
CA ASP A 330 -19.31 -12.46 -10.49
C ASP A 330 -20.58 -12.36 -11.33
N ARG A 331 -21.06 -13.49 -11.86
CA ARG A 331 -22.34 -13.53 -12.61
C ARG A 331 -23.55 -13.25 -11.72
N ALA A 332 -23.55 -13.73 -10.48
CA ALA A 332 -24.60 -13.42 -9.50
C ALA A 332 -24.67 -11.92 -9.17
N LEU A 333 -23.54 -11.24 -9.17
CA LEU A 333 -23.44 -9.78 -9.05
C LEU A 333 -23.80 -9.03 -10.34
N LYS A 334 -24.08 -9.73 -11.46
CA LYS A 334 -24.37 -9.17 -12.78
C LYS A 334 -23.17 -8.47 -13.43
N ILE A 335 -21.95 -8.92 -13.12
CA ILE A 335 -20.78 -8.55 -13.91
C ILE A 335 -20.87 -9.29 -15.26
N ASP A 336 -20.70 -8.56 -16.36
CA ASP A 336 -20.63 -9.17 -17.69
C ASP A 336 -19.20 -9.69 -17.92
N VAL A 337 -18.99 -10.99 -17.63
CA VAL A 337 -17.68 -11.64 -17.83
C VAL A 337 -17.53 -12.03 -19.28
N ILE A 338 -16.62 -11.37 -19.98
CA ILE A 338 -16.37 -11.56 -21.42
C ILE A 338 -15.02 -12.26 -21.58
N GLN A 339 -15.03 -13.47 -22.13
CA GLN A 339 -13.78 -14.17 -22.45
C GLN A 339 -13.18 -13.56 -23.72
N GLY A 340 -11.93 -13.11 -23.65
CA GLY A 340 -11.20 -12.54 -24.78
C GLY A 340 -10.04 -11.65 -24.35
N TRP A 341 -9.33 -11.14 -25.35
CA TRP A 341 -8.25 -10.15 -25.20
C TRP A 341 -8.77 -8.76 -25.45
N GLY A 342 -8.57 -7.84 -24.51
CA GLY A 342 -8.97 -6.44 -24.64
C GLY A 342 -7.81 -5.57 -25.11
N ALA A 343 -8.05 -4.70 -26.08
CA ALA A 343 -7.12 -3.65 -26.52
C ALA A 343 -7.89 -2.35 -26.78
N PHE A 344 -7.29 -1.21 -26.49
CA PHE A 344 -7.91 0.08 -26.75
C PHE A 344 -7.92 0.40 -28.26
N VAL A 345 -9.02 0.94 -28.75
CA VAL A 345 -9.15 1.54 -30.07
C VAL A 345 -8.98 3.05 -29.99
N ASP A 346 -9.49 3.62 -28.92
CA ASP A 346 -9.37 5.03 -28.55
C ASP A 346 -9.60 5.20 -27.03
N ALA A 347 -9.72 6.43 -26.57
CA ALA A 347 -9.87 6.75 -25.14
C ALA A 347 -11.14 6.17 -24.48
N HIS A 348 -12.17 5.80 -25.25
CA HIS A 348 -13.47 5.31 -24.75
C HIS A 348 -13.98 4.05 -25.45
N THR A 349 -13.16 3.42 -26.29
CA THR A 349 -13.54 2.23 -27.04
C THR A 349 -12.50 1.12 -26.83
N VAL A 350 -12.96 -0.06 -26.42
CA VAL A 350 -12.16 -1.27 -26.34
C VAL A 350 -12.57 -2.27 -27.42
N MET A 351 -11.59 -2.85 -28.09
CA MET A 351 -11.74 -4.01 -28.94
C MET A 351 -11.52 -5.27 -28.10
N ILE A 352 -12.44 -6.22 -28.21
CA ILE A 352 -12.37 -7.51 -27.53
C ILE A 352 -12.24 -8.60 -28.57
N ASN A 353 -11.09 -9.26 -28.60
CA ASN A 353 -10.86 -10.39 -29.48
C ASN A 353 -11.27 -11.69 -28.78
N THR A 354 -12.37 -12.29 -29.25
CA THR A 354 -12.93 -13.53 -28.69
C THR A 354 -12.59 -14.76 -29.53
N ALA A 355 -11.99 -14.62 -30.73
CA ALA A 355 -11.81 -15.69 -31.70
C ALA A 355 -10.70 -16.70 -31.32
N GLY A 356 -9.70 -16.29 -30.54
CA GLY A 356 -8.57 -17.15 -30.17
C GLY A 356 -8.82 -18.11 -29.00
N ASN A 357 -9.96 -17.95 -28.29
CA ASN A 357 -10.11 -18.60 -26.98
C ASN A 357 -11.03 -19.82 -26.93
N GLN A 358 -11.87 -20.03 -27.92
CA GLN A 358 -12.90 -21.08 -27.79
C GLN A 358 -12.44 -22.46 -28.26
N ASP A 359 -11.51 -22.56 -29.22
CA ASP A 359 -11.21 -23.85 -29.87
C ASP A 359 -9.73 -24.17 -30.07
N ASP A 360 -8.75 -23.36 -29.62
CA ASP A 360 -7.34 -23.69 -29.79
C ASP A 360 -6.62 -23.97 -28.46
N PRO A 361 -6.55 -25.27 -28.06
CA PRO A 361 -5.75 -25.68 -26.91
C PRO A 361 -4.26 -25.35 -27.06
N HIS A 362 -3.80 -25.16 -28.32
CA HIS A 362 -2.40 -24.88 -28.63
C HIS A 362 -2.03 -23.42 -28.32
N LEU A 363 -2.90 -22.46 -28.61
CA LEU A 363 -2.70 -21.06 -28.24
C LEU A 363 -2.66 -20.88 -26.71
N ARG A 364 -3.54 -21.59 -26.00
CA ARG A 364 -3.53 -21.65 -24.53
C ARG A 364 -2.23 -22.23 -23.98
N SER A 365 -1.73 -23.29 -24.63
CA SER A 365 -0.45 -23.92 -24.31
C SER A 365 0.72 -22.98 -24.58
N LEU A 366 0.73 -22.28 -25.71
CA LEU A 366 1.83 -21.40 -26.08
C LEU A 366 1.96 -20.18 -25.16
N ILE A 367 0.85 -19.58 -24.74
CA ILE A 367 0.84 -18.49 -23.75
C ILE A 367 1.21 -19.03 -22.36
N ALA A 368 0.69 -20.20 -21.99
CA ALA A 368 1.09 -20.90 -20.78
C ALA A 368 2.55 -21.36 -20.82
N ASP A 369 3.09 -21.60 -21.99
CA ASP A 369 4.46 -22.03 -22.24
C ASP A 369 5.44 -20.83 -22.36
N GLY A 370 4.99 -19.61 -22.09
CA GLY A 370 5.85 -18.41 -22.09
C GLY A 370 6.25 -17.92 -23.48
N VAL A 371 5.52 -18.30 -24.53
CA VAL A 371 5.68 -17.70 -25.85
C VAL A 371 5.16 -16.24 -25.77
N ASP A 372 6.01 -15.32 -26.22
CA ASP A 372 5.64 -13.90 -26.27
C ASP A 372 4.31 -13.75 -27.04
N PRO A 373 3.29 -13.10 -26.47
CA PRO A 373 2.05 -12.82 -27.19
C PRO A 373 2.23 -12.15 -28.57
N HIS A 374 3.37 -11.47 -28.78
CA HIS A 374 3.73 -10.83 -30.05
C HIS A 374 4.24 -11.83 -31.11
N ASP A 375 4.73 -13.01 -30.70
CA ASP A 375 5.11 -14.09 -31.62
C ASP A 375 3.92 -14.99 -32.00
N LEU A 376 2.73 -14.71 -31.44
CA LEU A 376 1.51 -15.40 -31.81
C LEU A 376 1.04 -14.93 -33.20
N PRO A 377 0.61 -15.82 -34.08
CA PRO A 377 0.11 -15.42 -35.40
C PRO A 377 -1.04 -14.43 -35.27
N THR A 378 -0.98 -13.34 -36.03
CA THR A 378 -1.99 -12.28 -36.09
C THR A 378 -3.36 -12.94 -36.27
N VAL A 379 -4.19 -12.84 -35.23
CA VAL A 379 -5.50 -13.50 -35.24
C VAL A 379 -6.37 -12.83 -36.30
N THR A 380 -6.81 -13.62 -37.26
CA THR A 380 -7.73 -13.20 -38.31
C THR A 380 -9.00 -12.64 -37.69
N GLN A 381 -9.55 -11.57 -38.28
CA GLN A 381 -10.64 -10.70 -37.80
C GLN A 381 -12.00 -11.38 -37.48
N MET A 382 -12.08 -12.68 -37.32
CA MET A 382 -13.29 -13.37 -36.91
C MET A 382 -13.45 -13.35 -35.39
N GLY A 383 -14.51 -12.69 -34.89
CA GLY A 383 -14.86 -12.64 -33.48
C GLY A 383 -14.45 -11.38 -32.73
N VAL A 384 -14.09 -10.31 -33.43
CA VAL A 384 -13.78 -9.01 -32.79
C VAL A 384 -15.09 -8.27 -32.48
N LYS A 385 -15.23 -7.86 -31.22
CA LYS A 385 -16.33 -6.99 -30.77
C LYS A 385 -15.72 -5.68 -30.23
N THR A 386 -16.36 -4.56 -30.57
CA THR A 386 -16.03 -3.27 -29.96
C THR A 386 -17.05 -2.92 -28.90
N LYS A 387 -16.61 -2.32 -27.80
CA LYS A 387 -17.46 -1.82 -26.71
C LYS A 387 -17.01 -0.46 -26.27
N THR A 388 -17.99 0.42 -26.04
CA THR A 388 -17.77 1.76 -25.53
C THR A 388 -17.87 1.77 -23.98
N PHE A 389 -17.11 2.65 -23.34
CA PHE A 389 -17.07 2.74 -21.88
C PHE A 389 -16.84 4.17 -21.37
N GLY A 390 -17.39 4.47 -20.20
CA GLY A 390 -17.12 5.72 -19.50
C GLY A 390 -15.75 5.73 -18.84
N CYS A 391 -15.41 4.70 -18.04
CA CYS A 391 -14.12 4.50 -17.41
C CYS A 391 -13.53 3.12 -17.73
N ALA A 392 -12.20 2.97 -17.61
CA ALA A 392 -11.55 1.67 -17.70
C ALA A 392 -10.60 1.41 -16.52
N VAL A 393 -10.44 0.12 -16.17
CA VAL A 393 -9.45 -0.37 -15.21
C VAL A 393 -8.58 -1.42 -15.90
N ILE A 394 -7.28 -1.16 -16.00
CA ILE A 394 -6.30 -2.08 -16.58
C ILE A 394 -5.71 -2.93 -15.44
N ALA A 395 -5.91 -4.24 -15.48
CA ALA A 395 -5.48 -5.19 -14.46
C ALA A 395 -4.82 -6.44 -15.09
N THR A 396 -4.06 -6.23 -16.18
CA THR A 396 -3.52 -7.28 -17.05
C THR A 396 -2.32 -8.04 -16.48
N GLY A 397 -1.76 -7.58 -15.35
CA GLY A 397 -0.70 -8.29 -14.64
C GLY A 397 0.69 -8.15 -15.27
N ALA A 398 1.58 -9.12 -14.96
CA ALA A 398 2.95 -9.17 -15.46
C ALA A 398 3.40 -10.64 -15.58
N PRO A 399 3.77 -11.11 -16.78
CA PRO A 399 4.31 -12.45 -16.99
C PRO A 399 5.72 -12.61 -16.40
N PRO A 400 6.20 -13.86 -16.24
CA PRO A 400 7.57 -14.14 -15.84
C PRO A 400 8.57 -13.53 -16.83
N PHE A 401 9.61 -12.90 -16.29
CA PHE A 401 10.70 -12.37 -17.08
C PHE A 401 11.79 -13.41 -17.27
N VAL A 402 12.13 -13.72 -18.52
CA VAL A 402 13.26 -14.57 -18.87
C VAL A 402 14.38 -13.68 -19.42
N PRO A 403 15.51 -13.53 -18.70
CA PRO A 403 16.64 -12.75 -19.15
C PRO A 403 17.20 -13.29 -20.47
N PRO A 404 17.94 -12.47 -21.25
CA PRO A 404 18.55 -12.89 -22.52
C PRO A 404 19.80 -13.77 -22.27
N ILE A 405 19.61 -14.88 -21.56
CA ILE A 405 20.64 -15.89 -21.31
C ILE A 405 20.66 -16.83 -22.52
N PRO A 406 21.83 -17.07 -23.15
CA PRO A 406 21.94 -18.04 -24.25
C PRO A 406 21.36 -19.40 -23.90
N GLY A 407 20.45 -19.92 -24.74
CA GLY A 407 19.74 -21.19 -24.54
C GLY A 407 18.49 -21.13 -23.68
N ALA A 408 18.23 -20.03 -22.94
CA ALA A 408 17.06 -19.97 -22.06
C ALA A 408 15.74 -19.95 -22.87
N ARG A 409 15.64 -19.14 -23.91
CA ARG A 409 14.42 -19.05 -24.75
C ARG A 409 14.20 -20.30 -25.61
N GLU A 410 15.27 -20.90 -26.07
CA GLU A 410 15.22 -22.17 -26.79
C GLU A 410 14.68 -23.29 -25.90
N GLY A 411 15.15 -23.34 -24.63
CA GLY A 411 14.72 -24.32 -23.65
C GLY A 411 13.28 -24.19 -23.19
N LEU A 412 12.65 -23.00 -23.35
CA LEU A 412 11.20 -22.88 -23.13
C LEU A 412 10.38 -23.70 -24.12
N LYS A 413 10.85 -23.87 -25.36
CA LYS A 413 10.12 -24.58 -26.43
C LYS A 413 10.07 -26.06 -26.20
N ASP A 414 11.15 -26.67 -25.70
CA ASP A 414 11.22 -28.11 -25.40
C ASP A 414 10.97 -28.42 -23.90
N ARG A 415 10.71 -27.38 -23.09
CA ARG A 415 10.48 -27.47 -21.65
C ARG A 415 11.69 -27.95 -20.85
N SER A 416 12.90 -27.85 -21.37
CA SER A 416 14.11 -28.00 -20.58
C SER A 416 14.31 -26.81 -19.63
N VAL A 417 13.77 -25.64 -20.00
CA VAL A 417 13.62 -24.44 -19.17
C VAL A 417 12.14 -24.20 -18.86
N LEU A 418 11.83 -23.97 -17.61
CA LEU A 418 10.49 -23.68 -17.10
C LEU A 418 10.45 -22.27 -16.52
N THR A 419 9.26 -21.69 -16.43
CA THR A 419 8.95 -20.47 -15.68
C THR A 419 7.97 -20.78 -14.55
N SER A 420 7.62 -19.80 -13.72
CA SER A 420 6.54 -19.93 -12.72
C SER A 420 5.18 -20.25 -13.35
N ASP A 421 4.99 -19.96 -14.64
CA ASP A 421 3.75 -20.26 -15.35
C ASP A 421 3.72 -21.69 -15.92
N THR A 422 4.87 -22.24 -16.30
CA THR A 422 4.97 -23.52 -17.01
C THR A 422 5.37 -24.69 -16.12
N VAL A 423 5.87 -24.46 -14.91
CA VAL A 423 6.26 -25.50 -13.94
C VAL A 423 5.11 -26.46 -13.60
N TRP A 424 3.87 -26.00 -13.73
CA TRP A 424 2.65 -26.77 -13.46
C TRP A 424 2.33 -27.86 -14.51
N HIS A 425 3.09 -27.88 -15.60
CA HIS A 425 2.95 -28.90 -16.68
C HIS A 425 3.96 -30.03 -16.56
N LEU A 426 4.62 -30.17 -15.42
CA LEU A 426 5.51 -31.29 -15.16
C LEU A 426 4.71 -32.60 -15.01
N ASP A 427 5.01 -33.60 -15.84
CA ASP A 427 4.43 -34.94 -15.74
C ASP A 427 5.00 -35.72 -14.57
N THR A 428 6.23 -35.42 -14.20
CA THR A 428 6.96 -36.05 -13.09
C THR A 428 7.86 -35.03 -12.39
N ARG A 429 8.16 -35.28 -11.12
CA ARG A 429 9.14 -34.55 -10.36
C ARG A 429 10.55 -34.69 -10.98
N PRO A 430 11.27 -33.63 -11.31
CA PRO A 430 12.68 -33.71 -11.71
C PRO A 430 13.53 -34.23 -10.54
N GLN A 431 14.53 -35.08 -10.82
CA GLN A 431 15.47 -35.52 -9.79
C GLN A 431 16.46 -34.41 -9.42
N ARG A 432 16.91 -33.68 -10.45
CA ARG A 432 17.86 -32.55 -10.32
C ARG A 432 17.24 -31.29 -10.94
N LEU A 433 17.13 -30.25 -10.16
CA LEU A 433 16.54 -28.99 -10.60
C LEU A 433 17.54 -27.83 -10.38
N VAL A 434 17.73 -27.01 -11.41
CA VAL A 434 18.39 -25.71 -11.23
C VAL A 434 17.33 -24.61 -11.18
N VAL A 435 17.36 -23.78 -10.13
CA VAL A 435 16.50 -22.60 -9.98
C VAL A 435 17.36 -21.35 -10.18
N VAL A 436 17.00 -20.52 -11.16
CA VAL A 436 17.69 -19.25 -11.44
C VAL A 436 16.88 -18.12 -10.85
N GLY A 437 17.46 -17.48 -9.83
CA GLY A 437 16.85 -16.43 -9.01
C GLY A 437 16.43 -16.92 -7.62
N ALA A 438 16.87 -16.19 -6.57
CA ALA A 438 16.57 -16.48 -5.17
C ALA A 438 15.61 -15.41 -4.57
N GLY A 439 14.65 -14.95 -5.36
CA GLY A 439 13.47 -14.21 -4.88
C GLY A 439 12.46 -15.14 -4.24
N ALA A 440 11.28 -14.62 -3.87
CA ALA A 440 10.23 -15.38 -3.20
C ALA A 440 9.84 -16.65 -3.94
N ILE A 441 9.53 -16.57 -5.25
CA ILE A 441 9.15 -17.71 -6.08
C ILE A 441 10.27 -18.75 -6.13
N GLY A 442 11.51 -18.29 -6.35
CA GLY A 442 12.66 -19.20 -6.48
C GLY A 442 12.92 -20.01 -5.22
N LEU A 443 12.90 -19.38 -4.05
CA LEU A 443 13.14 -20.06 -2.78
C LEU A 443 11.97 -20.94 -2.35
N GLU A 444 10.72 -20.54 -2.56
CA GLU A 444 9.55 -21.38 -2.31
C GLU A 444 9.60 -22.67 -3.15
N MET A 445 9.88 -22.53 -4.45
CA MET A 445 10.00 -23.68 -5.36
C MET A 445 11.19 -24.56 -5.01
N ALA A 446 12.35 -23.99 -4.69
CA ALA A 446 13.53 -24.73 -4.32
C ALA A 446 13.27 -25.65 -3.12
N GLN A 447 12.69 -25.11 -2.04
CA GLN A 447 12.36 -25.90 -0.87
C GLN A 447 11.28 -26.96 -1.14
N MET A 448 10.21 -26.60 -1.89
CA MET A 448 9.17 -27.58 -2.23
C MET A 448 9.73 -28.77 -3.01
N PHE A 449 10.56 -28.52 -4.03
CA PHE A 449 11.18 -29.61 -4.79
C PHE A 449 12.18 -30.40 -3.96
N ALA A 450 12.94 -29.77 -3.07
CA ALA A 450 13.82 -30.46 -2.13
C ALA A 450 13.01 -31.37 -1.17
N ASP A 451 11.92 -30.87 -0.61
CA ASP A 451 11.00 -31.65 0.24
C ASP A 451 10.37 -32.83 -0.51
N PHE A 452 10.10 -32.67 -1.82
CA PHE A 452 9.67 -33.77 -2.70
C PHE A 452 10.79 -34.76 -3.05
N GLY A 453 12.04 -34.48 -2.63
CA GLY A 453 13.20 -35.33 -2.82
C GLY A 453 14.03 -35.04 -4.07
N SER A 454 13.92 -33.85 -4.67
CA SER A 454 14.83 -33.40 -5.74
C SER A 454 16.11 -32.81 -5.13
N ASP A 455 17.24 -32.98 -5.85
CA ASP A 455 18.46 -32.20 -5.56
C ASP A 455 18.38 -30.87 -6.30
N VAL A 456 18.44 -29.76 -5.57
CA VAL A 456 18.17 -28.42 -6.10
C VAL A 456 19.42 -27.54 -6.01
N THR A 457 19.79 -26.89 -7.12
CA THR A 457 20.80 -25.85 -7.12
C THR A 457 20.14 -24.50 -7.39
N VAL A 458 20.31 -23.55 -6.48
CA VAL A 458 19.80 -22.17 -6.60
C VAL A 458 20.93 -21.23 -6.99
N LEU A 459 20.76 -20.50 -8.10
CA LEU A 459 21.72 -19.56 -8.64
C LEU A 459 21.15 -18.14 -8.57
N GLU A 460 21.71 -17.27 -7.70
CA GLU A 460 21.30 -15.89 -7.54
C GLU A 460 22.40 -14.93 -7.99
N ALA A 461 22.07 -14.00 -8.91
CA ALA A 461 23.01 -13.05 -9.46
C ALA A 461 23.43 -11.95 -8.48
N GLN A 462 22.59 -11.64 -7.50
CA GLN A 462 22.88 -10.68 -6.44
C GLN A 462 23.69 -11.34 -5.31
N ASP A 463 24.27 -10.51 -4.44
CA ASP A 463 25.06 -10.95 -3.29
C ASP A 463 24.22 -11.49 -2.13
N ARG A 464 22.88 -11.36 -2.21
CA ARG A 464 21.94 -11.84 -1.18
C ARG A 464 20.64 -12.36 -1.80
N VAL A 465 19.99 -13.26 -1.09
CA VAL A 465 18.63 -13.70 -1.40
C VAL A 465 17.60 -12.64 -0.97
N LEU A 466 16.39 -12.68 -1.53
CA LEU A 466 15.24 -11.86 -1.12
C LEU A 466 15.62 -10.38 -0.95
N ALA A 467 16.12 -9.75 -2.00
CA ALA A 467 16.65 -8.38 -1.96
C ALA A 467 15.66 -7.34 -1.39
N GLU A 468 14.35 -7.58 -1.53
CA GLU A 468 13.27 -6.70 -1.08
C GLU A 468 12.82 -6.95 0.37
N VAL A 469 13.29 -8.03 1.00
CA VAL A 469 12.96 -8.38 2.39
C VAL A 469 13.97 -7.75 3.35
N GLU A 470 13.54 -7.46 4.56
CA GLU A 470 14.39 -6.93 5.63
C GLU A 470 15.66 -7.76 5.79
N GLY A 471 16.82 -7.08 5.88
CA GLY A 471 18.13 -7.69 5.68
C GLY A 471 18.47 -8.82 6.65
N GLU A 472 18.07 -8.73 7.92
CA GLU A 472 18.34 -9.76 8.91
C GLU A 472 17.44 -10.98 8.71
N VAL A 473 16.18 -10.78 8.35
CA VAL A 473 15.25 -11.86 8.00
C VAL A 473 15.78 -12.65 6.81
N ALA A 474 16.15 -11.95 5.73
CA ALA A 474 16.71 -12.57 4.53
C ALA A 474 18.01 -13.33 4.80
N LYS A 475 18.92 -12.76 5.60
CA LYS A 475 20.19 -13.40 5.98
C LYS A 475 19.98 -14.68 6.80
N ASN A 476 19.07 -14.65 7.77
CA ASN A 476 18.78 -15.82 8.58
C ASN A 476 18.13 -16.93 7.75
N LEU A 477 17.17 -16.58 6.88
CA LEU A 477 16.55 -17.55 5.99
C LEU A 477 17.57 -18.18 5.02
N ALA A 478 18.46 -17.36 4.43
CA ALA A 478 19.51 -17.85 3.55
C ALA A 478 20.40 -18.91 4.24
N ALA A 479 20.80 -18.63 5.49
CA ALA A 479 21.63 -19.58 6.26
C ALA A 479 20.89 -20.88 6.56
N LEU A 480 19.58 -20.85 6.77
CA LEU A 480 18.77 -22.07 6.96
C LEU A 480 18.65 -22.88 5.68
N ILE A 481 18.41 -22.22 4.54
CA ILE A 481 18.30 -22.88 3.24
C ILE A 481 19.64 -23.48 2.80
N ASP A 482 20.75 -22.75 3.02
CA ASP A 482 22.11 -23.24 2.71
C ASP A 482 22.51 -24.46 3.58
N GLY A 483 21.88 -24.62 4.74
CA GLY A 483 22.03 -25.80 5.61
C GLY A 483 21.19 -27.01 5.21
N GLU A 484 20.30 -26.91 4.21
CA GLU A 484 19.46 -28.01 3.78
C GLU A 484 20.23 -29.00 2.87
N GLU A 485 20.22 -30.29 3.18
CA GLU A 485 21.01 -31.33 2.53
C GLU A 485 20.82 -31.37 1.00
N ARG A 486 19.59 -31.05 0.52
CA ARG A 486 19.22 -31.15 -0.89
C ARG A 486 19.24 -29.83 -1.63
N ILE A 487 19.69 -28.75 -1.00
CA ILE A 487 19.76 -27.42 -1.63
C ILE A 487 21.19 -26.90 -1.62
N ALA A 488 21.74 -26.64 -2.81
CA ALA A 488 22.99 -25.90 -2.97
C ALA A 488 22.66 -24.46 -3.36
N LEU A 489 22.93 -23.48 -2.48
CA LEU A 489 22.64 -22.06 -2.70
C LEU A 489 23.91 -21.30 -3.08
N HIS A 490 23.91 -20.66 -4.26
CA HIS A 490 24.98 -19.82 -4.76
C HIS A 490 24.48 -18.39 -4.98
N THR A 491 24.95 -17.44 -4.17
CA THR A 491 24.78 -16.00 -4.40
C THR A 491 25.95 -15.45 -5.21
N SER A 492 25.80 -14.25 -5.81
CA SER A 492 26.75 -13.66 -6.75
C SER A 492 27.10 -14.61 -7.91
N ALA A 493 26.15 -15.47 -8.30
CA ALA A 493 26.29 -16.47 -9.34
C ALA A 493 25.55 -16.04 -10.61
N ARG A 494 26.28 -15.70 -11.66
CA ARG A 494 25.71 -15.21 -12.92
C ARG A 494 25.64 -16.34 -13.95
N VAL A 495 24.44 -16.70 -14.37
CA VAL A 495 24.23 -17.70 -15.40
C VAL A 495 24.67 -17.16 -16.76
N GLY A 496 25.64 -17.84 -17.38
CA GLY A 496 26.23 -17.50 -18.68
C GLY A 496 25.62 -18.26 -19.85
N GLY A 497 24.92 -19.39 -19.62
CA GLY A 497 24.31 -20.15 -20.69
C GLY A 497 23.63 -21.43 -20.20
N ILE A 498 22.65 -21.90 -20.97
CA ILE A 498 21.86 -23.12 -20.72
C ILE A 498 21.90 -23.94 -22.04
N SER A 499 22.12 -25.24 -21.94
CA SER A 499 22.19 -26.12 -23.12
C SER A 499 21.84 -27.55 -22.76
N GLY A 500 21.41 -28.34 -23.73
CA GLY A 500 21.06 -29.76 -23.57
C GLY A 500 19.54 -29.99 -23.53
N PRO A 501 19.14 -31.25 -23.83
CA PRO A 501 17.74 -31.61 -23.84
C PRO A 501 17.17 -31.83 -22.42
N VAL A 502 15.87 -32.00 -22.34
CA VAL A 502 15.18 -32.44 -21.13
C VAL A 502 15.82 -33.69 -20.52
N GLY A 503 16.12 -33.69 -19.23
CA GLY A 503 16.79 -34.78 -18.51
C GLY A 503 18.32 -34.70 -18.50
N ASP A 504 18.93 -33.88 -19.38
CA ASP A 504 20.39 -33.71 -19.47
C ASP A 504 20.74 -32.24 -19.83
N VAL A 505 20.25 -31.31 -19.01
CA VAL A 505 20.49 -29.88 -19.19
C VAL A 505 21.76 -29.48 -18.45
N THR A 506 22.62 -28.71 -19.11
CA THR A 506 23.81 -28.12 -18.50
C THR A 506 23.64 -26.61 -18.35
N VAL A 507 23.78 -26.11 -17.12
CA VAL A 507 23.80 -24.67 -16.81
C VAL A 507 25.21 -24.24 -16.47
N ARG A 508 25.75 -23.25 -17.23
CA ARG A 508 27.05 -22.63 -16.97
C ARG A 508 26.85 -21.32 -16.23
N PHE A 509 27.66 -21.07 -15.21
CA PHE A 509 27.59 -19.84 -14.44
C PHE A 509 28.96 -19.41 -13.93
N THR A 510 29.13 -18.10 -13.69
CA THR A 510 30.31 -17.53 -13.04
C THR A 510 29.98 -17.33 -11.56
N ALA A 511 30.75 -17.92 -10.66
CA ALA A 511 30.56 -17.82 -9.20
C ALA A 511 31.15 -16.51 -8.64
N ALA A 512 30.98 -16.28 -7.33
CA ALA A 512 31.45 -15.08 -6.63
C ALA A 512 32.96 -14.84 -6.71
N ASP A 513 33.74 -15.90 -6.84
CA ASP A 513 35.21 -15.85 -6.99
C ASP A 513 35.67 -15.55 -8.44
N GLY A 514 34.72 -15.43 -9.37
CA GLY A 514 34.99 -15.22 -10.80
C GLY A 514 35.29 -16.49 -11.58
N ALA A 515 35.23 -17.67 -10.94
CA ALA A 515 35.48 -18.95 -11.63
C ALA A 515 34.21 -19.39 -12.41
N GLU A 516 34.46 -20.02 -13.57
CA GLU A 516 33.40 -20.65 -14.39
C GLU A 516 33.07 -22.03 -13.85
N HIS A 517 31.78 -22.26 -13.63
CA HIS A 517 31.23 -23.53 -13.16
C HIS A 517 30.15 -24.05 -14.12
N SER A 518 29.87 -25.34 -14.02
CA SER A 518 28.73 -25.93 -14.68
C SER A 518 28.02 -26.92 -13.77
N VAL A 519 26.70 -26.99 -13.88
CA VAL A 519 25.86 -27.95 -13.17
C VAL A 519 24.94 -28.65 -14.16
N SER A 520 24.82 -30.00 -14.03
CA SER A 520 23.89 -30.81 -14.83
C SER A 520 22.60 -31.03 -14.07
N CYS A 521 21.46 -30.86 -14.74
CA CYS A 521 20.12 -31.01 -14.18
C CYS A 521 19.14 -31.61 -15.19
N ASP A 522 17.96 -31.96 -14.71
CA ASP A 522 16.89 -32.48 -15.57
C ASP A 522 16.05 -31.34 -16.16
N ARG A 523 15.93 -30.22 -15.41
CA ARG A 523 15.18 -29.03 -15.76
C ARG A 523 15.82 -27.78 -15.12
N VAL A 524 15.55 -26.62 -15.73
CA VAL A 524 15.86 -25.31 -15.17
C VAL A 524 14.56 -24.56 -14.92
N LEU A 525 14.39 -23.98 -13.74
CA LEU A 525 13.30 -23.06 -13.41
C LEU A 525 13.80 -21.62 -13.39
N MET A 526 13.30 -20.79 -14.29
CA MET A 526 13.56 -19.35 -14.29
C MET A 526 12.64 -18.64 -13.31
N ALA A 527 13.17 -18.12 -12.23
CA ALA A 527 12.48 -17.35 -11.19
C ALA A 527 13.09 -15.94 -11.04
N THR A 528 13.40 -15.31 -12.17
CA THR A 528 14.17 -14.06 -12.31
C THR A 528 13.30 -12.80 -12.23
N GLY A 529 12.10 -12.91 -11.65
CA GLY A 529 11.13 -11.85 -11.49
C GLY A 529 10.10 -11.79 -12.61
N LYS A 530 9.32 -10.73 -12.60
CA LYS A 530 8.23 -10.45 -13.54
C LYS A 530 8.43 -9.08 -14.18
N ARG A 531 7.87 -8.88 -15.34
CA ARG A 531 7.91 -7.61 -16.03
C ARG A 531 6.57 -7.33 -16.68
N PRO A 532 5.94 -6.16 -16.40
CA PRO A 532 4.74 -5.75 -17.11
C PRO A 532 4.97 -5.74 -18.63
N VAL A 533 4.05 -6.33 -19.37
CA VAL A 533 4.01 -6.26 -20.83
C VAL A 533 2.69 -5.60 -21.21
N THR A 534 2.80 -4.41 -21.78
CA THR A 534 1.65 -3.58 -22.18
C THR A 534 1.52 -3.46 -23.68
N ASP A 535 2.44 -4.06 -24.43
CA ASP A 535 2.35 -4.16 -25.88
C ASP A 535 1.08 -4.93 -26.25
N GLY A 536 0.41 -4.49 -27.32
CA GLY A 536 -0.89 -5.05 -27.75
C GLY A 536 -2.12 -4.50 -27.02
N LEU A 537 -1.97 -3.73 -25.94
CA LEU A 537 -3.08 -2.99 -25.31
C LEU A 537 -3.41 -1.67 -26.03
N ASN A 538 -2.56 -1.20 -26.95
CA ASN A 538 -2.70 0.08 -27.67
C ASN A 538 -2.87 1.29 -26.73
N LEU A 539 -2.07 1.32 -25.64
CA LEU A 539 -2.17 2.33 -24.59
C LEU A 539 -1.99 3.78 -25.11
N GLY A 540 -1.16 3.95 -26.14
CA GLY A 540 -0.95 5.26 -26.78
C GLY A 540 -2.24 5.84 -27.38
N ASP A 541 -3.09 5.01 -27.99
CA ASP A 541 -4.37 5.43 -28.57
C ASP A 541 -5.38 5.85 -27.50
N ALA A 542 -5.22 5.32 -26.29
CA ALA A 542 -6.01 5.68 -25.10
C ALA A 542 -5.42 6.86 -24.29
N GLY A 543 -4.24 7.38 -24.66
CA GLY A 543 -3.56 8.46 -23.96
C GLY A 543 -2.92 8.03 -22.64
N VAL A 544 -2.55 6.76 -22.50
CA VAL A 544 -1.96 6.19 -21.27
C VAL A 544 -0.43 6.10 -21.40
N ASP A 545 0.27 6.77 -20.49
CA ASP A 545 1.73 6.81 -20.45
C ASP A 545 2.32 5.58 -19.74
N THR A 546 3.48 5.11 -20.25
CA THR A 546 4.24 4.00 -19.68
C THR A 546 5.72 4.36 -19.53
N ASP A 547 6.38 3.72 -18.56
CA ASP A 547 7.85 3.70 -18.46
C ASP A 547 8.33 2.24 -18.52
N ARG A 548 9.08 1.89 -19.58
CA ARG A 548 9.63 0.53 -19.79
C ARG A 548 8.60 -0.59 -19.64
N GLY A 549 7.40 -0.37 -20.15
CA GLY A 549 6.28 -1.32 -20.09
C GLY A 549 5.44 -1.25 -18.82
N THR A 550 5.81 -0.46 -17.83
CA THR A 550 5.02 -0.23 -16.61
C THR A 550 4.07 0.95 -16.81
N ILE A 551 2.79 0.80 -16.51
CA ILE A 551 1.81 1.90 -16.58
C ILE A 551 2.04 2.85 -15.41
N LEU A 552 2.18 4.14 -15.71
CA LEU A 552 2.37 5.18 -14.69
C LEU A 552 1.03 5.58 -14.06
N VAL A 553 0.94 5.53 -12.75
CA VAL A 553 -0.27 5.88 -12.00
C VAL A 553 0.02 6.76 -10.79
N ASP A 554 -1.00 7.51 -10.35
CA ASP A 554 -0.99 8.16 -9.04
C ASP A 554 -1.37 7.17 -7.90
N LYS A 555 -1.37 7.65 -6.66
CA LYS A 555 -1.75 6.82 -5.47
C LYS A 555 -3.22 6.35 -5.47
N ARG A 556 -4.01 6.74 -6.45
CA ARG A 556 -5.40 6.33 -6.64
C ARG A 556 -5.59 5.39 -7.81
N GLY A 557 -4.49 4.97 -8.43
CA GLY A 557 -4.50 4.14 -9.63
C GLY A 557 -4.86 4.88 -10.92
N ARG A 558 -4.94 6.22 -10.93
CA ARG A 558 -5.21 7.00 -12.14
C ARG A 558 -3.98 7.05 -13.04
N THR A 559 -4.18 6.81 -14.32
CA THR A 559 -3.16 7.00 -15.36
C THR A 559 -3.08 8.46 -15.84
N SER A 560 -2.28 8.73 -16.86
CA SER A 560 -2.27 10.02 -17.57
C SER A 560 -3.62 10.36 -18.20
N ALA A 561 -4.44 9.35 -18.58
CA ALA A 561 -5.84 9.52 -19.00
C ALA A 561 -6.75 9.45 -17.75
N PRO A 562 -7.42 10.56 -17.33
CA PRO A 562 -8.05 10.64 -16.00
C PRO A 562 -9.22 9.66 -15.76
N HIS A 563 -9.82 9.11 -16.80
CA HIS A 563 -10.90 8.12 -16.76
C HIS A 563 -10.40 6.68 -16.92
N ILE A 564 -9.08 6.49 -17.11
CA ILE A 564 -8.45 5.16 -17.19
C ILE A 564 -7.55 4.95 -15.98
N PHE A 565 -7.73 3.83 -15.31
CA PHE A 565 -7.03 3.40 -14.12
C PHE A 565 -6.18 2.16 -14.43
N ALA A 566 -5.12 1.94 -13.65
CA ALA A 566 -4.37 0.68 -13.72
C ALA A 566 -4.01 0.20 -12.32
N VAL A 567 -4.04 -1.13 -12.11
CA VAL A 567 -3.85 -1.77 -10.81
C VAL A 567 -3.13 -3.11 -10.94
N GLY A 568 -2.48 -3.54 -9.86
CA GLY A 568 -1.77 -4.82 -9.80
C GLY A 568 -0.42 -4.79 -10.50
N ASP A 569 0.06 -5.97 -10.91
CA ASP A 569 1.44 -6.14 -11.37
C ASP A 569 1.79 -5.28 -12.60
N VAL A 570 0.81 -4.87 -13.39
CA VAL A 570 0.99 -4.00 -14.57
C VAL A 570 1.52 -2.61 -14.23
N ILE A 571 1.35 -2.16 -12.97
CA ILE A 571 1.91 -0.89 -12.47
C ILE A 571 3.21 -1.08 -11.66
N GLY A 572 3.75 -2.31 -11.60
CA GLY A 572 4.94 -2.63 -10.82
C GLY A 572 4.71 -2.67 -9.31
N GLY A 573 5.75 -2.34 -8.53
CA GLY A 573 5.72 -2.41 -7.07
C GLY A 573 5.93 -3.81 -6.53
N TYR A 574 5.25 -4.20 -5.44
CA TYR A 574 5.43 -5.50 -4.80
C TYR A 574 4.90 -6.70 -5.60
N MET A 575 4.03 -6.47 -6.58
CA MET A 575 3.43 -7.53 -7.42
C MET A 575 2.81 -8.66 -6.58
N LEU A 576 2.02 -8.30 -5.57
CA LEU A 576 1.33 -9.21 -4.67
C LEU A 576 -0.19 -9.18 -4.90
N ALA A 577 -0.84 -10.33 -4.81
CA ALA A 577 -2.25 -10.48 -5.11
C ALA A 577 -3.16 -9.59 -4.22
N HIS A 578 -2.89 -9.54 -2.91
CA HIS A 578 -3.66 -8.71 -1.97
C HIS A 578 -3.39 -7.20 -2.17
N THR A 579 -2.16 -6.82 -2.57
CA THR A 579 -1.82 -5.47 -2.99
C THR A 579 -2.65 -5.06 -4.21
N ALA A 580 -2.72 -5.92 -5.24
CA ALA A 580 -3.53 -5.70 -6.43
C ALA A 580 -5.03 -5.53 -6.08
N GLY A 581 -5.58 -6.39 -5.19
CA GLY A 581 -6.95 -6.28 -4.71
C GLY A 581 -7.21 -4.95 -4.00
N GLN A 582 -6.31 -4.52 -3.11
CA GLN A 582 -6.46 -3.23 -2.44
C GLN A 582 -6.37 -2.05 -3.42
N GLN A 583 -5.47 -2.11 -4.41
CA GLN A 583 -5.39 -1.11 -5.47
C GLN A 583 -6.67 -1.07 -6.32
N GLY A 584 -7.26 -2.25 -6.62
CA GLY A 584 -8.55 -2.37 -7.31
C GLY A 584 -9.68 -1.66 -6.55
N ARG A 585 -9.79 -1.87 -5.25
CA ARG A 585 -10.76 -1.18 -4.37
C ARG A 585 -10.52 0.32 -4.29
N VAL A 586 -9.26 0.76 -4.31
CA VAL A 586 -8.92 2.19 -4.34
C VAL A 586 -9.32 2.82 -5.68
N ALA A 587 -9.08 2.15 -6.80
CA ALA A 587 -9.50 2.60 -8.13
C ALA A 587 -11.04 2.68 -8.21
N ALA A 588 -11.75 1.63 -7.76
CA ALA A 588 -13.22 1.63 -7.71
C ALA A 588 -13.76 2.76 -6.84
N ALA A 589 -13.23 2.94 -5.62
CA ALA A 589 -13.61 4.04 -4.75
C ALA A 589 -13.37 5.41 -5.40
N THR A 590 -12.30 5.55 -6.21
CA THR A 590 -12.00 6.80 -6.92
C THR A 590 -12.97 7.05 -8.08
N ILE A 591 -13.32 6.00 -8.85
CA ILE A 591 -14.34 6.07 -9.91
C ILE A 591 -15.69 6.51 -9.32
N LEU A 592 -16.03 6.04 -8.14
CA LEU A 592 -17.25 6.40 -7.40
C LEU A 592 -17.20 7.78 -6.72
N GLY A 593 -16.12 8.55 -6.91
CA GLY A 593 -15.95 9.89 -6.33
C GLY A 593 -15.35 9.93 -4.93
N GLY A 594 -14.87 8.79 -4.41
CA GLY A 594 -14.21 8.71 -3.12
C GLY A 594 -12.76 9.22 -3.15
N ASN A 595 -12.17 9.35 -1.96
CA ASN A 595 -10.84 9.94 -1.77
C ASN A 595 -9.80 8.96 -1.19
N ARG A 596 -10.02 7.65 -1.25
CA ARG A 596 -9.09 6.64 -0.78
C ARG A 596 -7.81 6.64 -1.62
N VAL A 597 -6.69 6.39 -0.96
CA VAL A 597 -5.37 6.23 -1.61
C VAL A 597 -4.76 4.90 -1.19
N TYR A 598 -4.00 4.30 -2.08
CA TYR A 598 -3.11 3.20 -1.73
C TYR A 598 -1.83 3.76 -1.11
N ASP A 599 -1.44 3.21 0.04
CA ASP A 599 -0.22 3.58 0.76
C ASP A 599 0.65 2.34 0.93
N GLN A 600 1.70 2.26 0.13
CA GLN A 600 2.65 1.14 0.15
C GLN A 600 3.35 0.96 1.51
N ALA A 601 3.43 2.02 2.32
CA ALA A 601 3.98 1.95 3.66
C ALA A 601 3.12 1.14 4.65
N LEU A 602 1.91 0.77 4.26
CA LEU A 602 0.99 -0.06 5.05
C LEU A 602 0.85 -1.47 4.48
N ASP A 603 1.58 -1.80 3.43
CA ASP A 603 1.49 -3.09 2.75
C ASP A 603 2.13 -4.21 3.56
N SER A 604 1.86 -5.43 3.16
CA SER A 604 2.35 -6.63 3.83
C SER A 604 2.68 -7.71 2.81
N GLY A 605 3.46 -8.70 3.22
CA GLY A 605 3.77 -9.84 2.35
C GLY A 605 4.19 -11.05 3.15
N VAL A 606 4.02 -12.21 2.55
CA VAL A 606 4.46 -13.51 3.07
C VAL A 606 5.19 -14.26 1.97
N ILE A 607 6.32 -14.84 2.32
CA ILE A 607 7.09 -15.77 1.51
C ILE A 607 6.96 -17.13 2.20
N PHE A 608 6.39 -18.09 1.48
CA PHE A 608 6.01 -19.40 2.02
C PHE A 608 7.15 -20.41 1.97
N THR A 609 8.32 -19.94 2.37
CA THR A 609 9.46 -20.79 2.73
C THR A 609 9.21 -21.48 4.07
N ARG A 610 10.14 -22.29 4.54
CA ARG A 610 10.11 -22.89 5.86
C ARG A 610 11.45 -22.68 6.56
N PRO A 611 11.49 -21.87 7.64
CA PRO A 611 10.38 -21.06 8.17
C PRO A 611 9.91 -19.98 7.19
N GLN A 612 8.68 -19.50 7.36
CA GLN A 612 8.10 -18.48 6.51
C GLN A 612 8.69 -17.10 6.86
N ALA A 613 8.97 -16.29 5.85
CA ALA A 613 9.32 -14.88 6.03
C ALA A 613 8.10 -14.00 5.76
N ALA A 614 7.81 -13.04 6.65
CA ALA A 614 6.69 -12.14 6.47
C ALA A 614 7.01 -10.71 6.94
N PHE A 615 6.31 -9.74 6.37
CA PHE A 615 6.43 -8.36 6.78
C PHE A 615 5.09 -7.64 6.73
N ALA A 616 4.94 -6.61 7.55
CA ALA A 616 3.89 -5.60 7.45
C ALA A 616 4.52 -4.23 7.71
N GLY A 617 4.30 -3.26 6.82
CA GLY A 617 4.87 -1.93 6.94
C GLY A 617 6.36 -1.84 6.55
N LEU A 618 7.08 -0.93 7.16
CA LEU A 618 8.41 -0.47 6.74
C LEU A 618 9.54 -1.18 7.49
N SER A 619 10.65 -1.47 6.80
CA SER A 619 11.92 -1.73 7.46
C SER A 619 12.42 -0.48 8.19
N LYS A 620 13.45 -0.62 9.01
CA LYS A 620 14.06 0.53 9.70
C LYS A 620 14.64 1.55 8.71
N GLU A 621 15.26 1.09 7.65
CA GLU A 621 15.82 1.91 6.57
C GLU A 621 14.71 2.67 5.84
N GLN A 622 13.68 1.97 5.39
CA GLN A 622 12.52 2.56 4.73
C GLN A 622 11.77 3.56 5.64
N ALA A 623 11.63 3.24 6.94
CA ALA A 623 11.03 4.15 7.90
C ALA A 623 11.84 5.43 8.06
N LYS A 624 13.19 5.34 8.06
CA LYS A 624 14.07 6.51 8.10
C LYS A 624 13.94 7.36 6.83
N GLU A 625 13.90 6.74 5.66
CA GLU A 625 13.66 7.41 4.37
C GLU A 625 12.29 8.10 4.32
N ALA A 626 11.27 7.47 4.92
CA ALA A 626 9.93 8.05 5.07
C ALA A 626 9.85 9.17 6.14
N GLY A 627 10.97 9.54 6.79
CA GLY A 627 11.05 10.66 7.72
C GLY A 627 10.70 10.34 9.18
N PHE A 628 10.59 9.05 9.54
CA PHE A 628 10.44 8.62 10.93
C PHE A 628 11.79 8.64 11.69
N ASP A 629 11.76 8.63 13.03
CA ASP A 629 12.93 8.34 13.88
C ASP A 629 12.81 6.89 14.41
N PRO A 630 13.17 5.88 13.59
CA PRO A 630 12.88 4.50 13.91
C PRO A 630 13.83 3.92 14.94
N VAL A 631 13.29 3.12 15.83
CA VAL A 631 14.01 2.17 16.68
C VAL A 631 13.47 0.77 16.44
N GLU A 632 14.36 -0.20 16.40
CA GLU A 632 13.97 -1.60 16.27
C GLU A 632 14.26 -2.39 17.54
N VAL A 633 13.46 -3.42 17.76
CA VAL A 633 13.64 -4.42 18.79
C VAL A 633 13.21 -5.77 18.26
N LYS A 634 13.91 -6.83 18.66
CA LYS A 634 13.61 -8.20 18.21
C LYS A 634 13.62 -9.18 19.38
N THR A 635 12.99 -10.33 19.14
CA THR A 635 13.14 -11.56 19.93
C THR A 635 13.38 -12.72 18.98
N LEU A 636 14.02 -13.77 19.49
CA LEU A 636 14.23 -15.01 18.73
C LEU A 636 13.08 -15.96 19.02
N VAL A 637 12.62 -16.69 18.00
CA VAL A 637 11.50 -17.64 18.08
C VAL A 637 11.82 -18.76 19.10
N LYS A 638 13.05 -19.23 19.15
CA LYS A 638 13.51 -20.30 20.04
C LYS A 638 13.32 -20.08 21.56
N VAL A 639 13.00 -18.85 21.99
CA VAL A 639 12.73 -18.57 23.41
C VAL A 639 11.24 -18.67 23.77
N ASP A 640 10.38 -18.88 22.78
CA ASP A 640 8.95 -19.04 22.95
C ASP A 640 8.56 -20.47 23.32
N ALA A 641 7.66 -20.63 24.29
CA ALA A 641 7.27 -21.95 24.79
C ALA A 641 6.57 -22.79 23.72
N GLN A 642 5.69 -22.17 22.90
CA GLN A 642 4.99 -22.88 21.84
C GLN A 642 5.94 -23.32 20.72
N ALA A 643 6.91 -22.47 20.38
CA ALA A 643 7.97 -22.81 19.43
C ALA A 643 8.83 -23.99 19.95
N MET A 644 9.21 -24.00 21.22
CA MET A 644 9.94 -25.12 21.85
C MET A 644 9.14 -26.44 21.79
N ILE A 645 7.82 -26.39 22.05
CA ILE A 645 6.94 -27.56 21.97
C ILE A 645 6.96 -28.14 20.56
N LYS A 646 6.92 -27.30 19.55
CA LYS A 646 6.91 -27.71 18.15
C LYS A 646 8.31 -28.02 17.58
N GLY A 647 9.39 -27.65 18.27
CA GLY A 647 10.75 -27.81 17.77
C GLY A 647 11.19 -26.71 16.81
N GLU A 648 10.52 -25.57 16.82
CA GLU A 648 10.84 -24.39 16.01
C GLU A 648 11.95 -23.58 16.72
N ASP A 649 13.20 -23.93 16.49
CA ASP A 649 14.35 -23.32 17.15
C ASP A 649 15.00 -22.18 16.37
N HIS A 650 14.42 -21.86 15.21
CA HIS A 650 14.92 -20.83 14.27
C HIS A 650 13.95 -19.66 14.13
N GLY A 651 14.52 -18.51 13.75
CA GLY A 651 13.74 -17.35 13.38
C GLY A 651 13.72 -16.22 14.41
N LEU A 652 12.99 -15.17 14.04
CA LEU A 652 12.88 -13.95 14.83
C LEU A 652 11.56 -13.21 14.55
N ILE A 653 11.17 -12.39 15.55
CA ILE A 653 10.14 -11.35 15.40
C ILE A 653 10.79 -10.00 15.68
N LYS A 654 10.61 -9.04 14.78
CA LYS A 654 11.17 -7.69 14.86
C LYS A 654 10.08 -6.64 14.74
N LEU A 655 10.05 -5.66 15.65
CA LEU A 655 9.21 -4.47 15.57
C LEU A 655 10.06 -3.25 15.21
N VAL A 656 9.56 -2.41 14.31
CA VAL A 656 10.09 -1.09 13.97
C VAL A 656 9.11 -0.04 14.49
N VAL A 657 9.58 0.86 15.34
CA VAL A 657 8.75 1.82 16.07
C VAL A 657 9.31 3.23 15.90
N ASP A 658 8.47 4.18 15.56
CA ASP A 658 8.81 5.60 15.56
C ASP A 658 8.93 6.12 17.01
N LYS A 659 10.11 6.55 17.43
CA LYS A 659 10.38 6.95 18.83
C LYS A 659 9.48 8.08 19.33
N PRO A 660 9.25 9.20 18.57
CA PRO A 660 8.44 10.29 19.06
C PRO A 660 6.98 9.92 19.29
N SER A 661 6.35 9.25 18.31
CA SER A 661 4.93 8.88 18.36
C SER A 661 4.68 7.55 19.07
N ARG A 662 5.73 6.74 19.29
CA ARG A 662 5.67 5.37 19.80
C ARG A 662 4.84 4.42 18.93
N ARG A 663 4.51 4.81 17.68
CA ARG A 663 3.75 4.00 16.73
C ARG A 663 4.61 2.88 16.13
N ILE A 664 4.01 1.71 15.96
CA ILE A 664 4.57 0.62 15.20
C ILE A 664 4.41 0.99 13.72
N VAL A 665 5.53 1.10 13.01
CA VAL A 665 5.58 1.44 11.58
C VAL A 665 6.02 0.27 10.72
N GLY A 666 6.50 -0.81 11.35
CA GLY A 666 6.86 -2.03 10.65
C GLY A 666 7.01 -3.23 11.58
N VAL A 667 6.75 -4.41 11.03
CA VAL A 667 6.92 -5.72 11.69
C VAL A 667 7.51 -6.68 10.68
N HIS A 668 8.56 -7.41 11.08
CA HIS A 668 9.22 -8.40 10.23
C HIS A 668 9.37 -9.71 10.98
N LEU A 669 9.00 -10.80 10.32
CA LEU A 669 8.93 -12.13 10.91
C LEU A 669 9.77 -13.12 10.09
N LEU A 670 10.44 -14.02 10.79
CA LEU A 670 10.89 -15.31 10.26
C LEU A 670 10.43 -16.35 11.27
N ALA A 671 9.38 -17.10 10.96
CA ALA A 671 8.79 -18.07 11.89
C ALA A 671 7.92 -19.06 11.11
N ASP A 672 7.74 -20.25 11.65
CA ASP A 672 6.68 -21.12 11.18
C ASP A 672 5.32 -20.45 11.47
N HIS A 673 4.36 -20.63 10.56
CA HIS A 673 3.05 -19.94 10.61
C HIS A 673 3.11 -18.40 10.61
N ALA A 674 4.19 -17.79 10.05
CA ALA A 674 4.24 -16.34 9.90
C ALA A 674 3.09 -15.80 9.05
N ASP A 675 2.51 -16.59 8.14
CA ASP A 675 1.30 -16.29 7.38
C ASP A 675 0.07 -15.98 8.27
N THR A 676 -0.03 -16.64 9.41
CA THR A 676 -1.08 -16.40 10.42
C THR A 676 -0.70 -15.25 11.35
N LEU A 677 0.55 -15.23 11.84
CA LEU A 677 1.05 -14.20 12.77
C LEU A 677 1.03 -12.80 12.15
N ILE A 678 1.32 -12.68 10.85
CA ILE A 678 1.38 -11.38 10.16
C ILE A 678 0.03 -10.65 10.14
N GLY A 679 -1.09 -11.36 10.20
CA GLY A 679 -2.41 -10.75 10.27
C GLY A 679 -2.56 -9.81 11.47
N GLN A 680 -1.99 -10.17 12.63
CA GLN A 680 -1.96 -9.30 13.80
C GLN A 680 -1.06 -8.08 13.56
N ALA A 681 0.10 -8.26 12.93
CA ALA A 681 1.02 -7.18 12.58
C ALA A 681 0.40 -6.17 11.58
N VAL A 682 -0.35 -6.66 10.59
CA VAL A 682 -1.12 -5.82 9.66
C VAL A 682 -2.07 -4.89 10.42
N MET A 683 -2.80 -5.42 11.41
CA MET A 683 -3.69 -4.60 12.24
C MET A 683 -2.93 -3.58 13.09
N MET A 684 -1.74 -3.93 13.61
CA MET A 684 -0.89 -3.00 14.36
C MET A 684 -0.43 -1.82 13.49
N VAL A 685 0.05 -2.09 12.28
CA VAL A 685 0.57 -1.07 11.36
C VAL A 685 -0.55 -0.22 10.78
N THR A 686 -1.59 -0.85 10.23
CA THR A 686 -2.73 -0.16 9.60
C THR A 686 -3.54 0.63 10.63
N GLY A 687 -3.75 0.06 11.83
CA GLY A 687 -4.41 0.71 12.96
C GLY A 687 -3.55 1.76 13.65
N ARG A 688 -2.31 1.96 13.21
CA ARG A 688 -1.34 2.91 13.80
C ARG A 688 -1.18 2.72 15.31
N MET A 689 -1.18 1.47 15.75
CA MET A 689 -1.08 1.13 17.17
C MET A 689 0.27 1.57 17.72
N THR A 690 0.27 1.97 19.00
CA THR A 690 1.51 2.25 19.73
C THR A 690 2.08 0.97 20.32
N VAL A 691 3.39 0.97 20.51
CA VAL A 691 4.08 -0.14 21.18
C VAL A 691 3.57 -0.34 22.61
N ASP A 692 3.06 0.71 23.26
CA ASP A 692 2.45 0.63 24.59
C ASP A 692 1.16 -0.19 24.57
N GLN A 693 0.28 0.05 23.59
CA GLN A 693 -0.96 -0.73 23.43
C GLN A 693 -0.67 -2.22 23.27
N VAL A 694 0.34 -2.57 22.46
CA VAL A 694 0.73 -3.97 22.25
C VAL A 694 1.38 -4.57 23.49
N ALA A 695 2.18 -3.79 24.22
CA ALA A 695 2.81 -4.22 25.47
C ALA A 695 1.79 -4.60 26.57
N TRP A 696 0.60 -3.96 26.57
CA TRP A 696 -0.48 -4.20 27.53
C TRP A 696 -1.57 -5.14 27.01
N ALA A 697 -1.50 -5.58 25.75
CA ALA A 697 -2.44 -6.56 25.21
C ALA A 697 -2.27 -7.92 25.94
N ILE A 698 -3.40 -8.61 26.17
CA ILE A 698 -3.42 -9.94 26.77
C ILE A 698 -3.36 -10.96 25.63
N HIS A 699 -2.22 -11.64 25.49
CA HIS A 699 -2.04 -12.73 24.54
C HIS A 699 -2.35 -14.06 25.23
N PRO A 700 -3.07 -15.00 24.56
CA PRO A 700 -3.29 -16.33 25.13
C PRO A 700 -1.98 -17.11 25.32
N HIS A 701 -1.89 -17.90 26.40
CA HIS A 701 -0.73 -18.74 26.69
C HIS A 701 -1.08 -20.22 26.54
N PRO A 702 -0.21 -21.09 25.96
CA PRO A 702 1.00 -20.75 25.22
C PRO A 702 0.70 -20.50 23.73
N THR A 703 1.11 -19.35 23.19
CA THR A 703 1.01 -19.04 21.76
C THR A 703 2.20 -18.18 21.30
N GLN A 704 2.60 -18.32 20.03
CA GLN A 704 3.64 -17.48 19.45
C GLN A 704 3.27 -15.97 19.39
N THR A 705 1.97 -15.63 19.51
CA THR A 705 1.55 -14.23 19.56
C THR A 705 2.03 -13.49 20.80
N GLU A 706 2.36 -14.21 21.90
CA GLU A 706 2.95 -13.62 23.11
C GLU A 706 4.26 -12.88 22.85
N MET A 707 5.01 -13.32 21.82
CA MET A 707 6.27 -12.69 21.43
C MET A 707 6.08 -11.22 21.01
N PHE A 708 4.94 -10.82 20.45
CA PHE A 708 4.66 -9.41 20.15
C PHE A 708 4.58 -8.59 21.44
N GLY A 709 3.87 -9.08 22.45
CA GLY A 709 3.79 -8.44 23.77
C GLY A 709 5.15 -8.34 24.46
N ASP A 710 5.94 -9.42 24.42
CA ASP A 710 7.27 -9.46 25.06
C ASP A 710 8.23 -8.46 24.42
N VAL A 711 8.30 -8.44 23.11
CA VAL A 711 9.14 -7.50 22.35
C VAL A 711 8.68 -6.06 22.63
N ALA A 712 7.36 -5.80 22.63
CA ALA A 712 6.81 -4.49 22.93
C ALA A 712 7.16 -4.03 24.35
N ARG A 713 7.00 -4.89 25.39
CA ARG A 713 7.36 -4.58 26.78
C ARG A 713 8.84 -4.21 26.93
N ARG A 714 9.75 -4.96 26.29
CA ARG A 714 11.19 -4.65 26.30
C ARG A 714 11.49 -3.28 25.70
N LEU A 715 10.82 -2.92 24.59
CA LEU A 715 11.02 -1.64 23.95
C LEU A 715 10.47 -0.49 24.79
N VAL A 716 9.25 -0.62 25.34
CA VAL A 716 8.66 0.35 26.26
C VAL A 716 9.62 0.64 27.41
N ALA A 717 10.10 -0.40 28.10
CA ALA A 717 11.07 -0.24 29.20
C ALA A 717 12.38 0.46 28.77
N ARG A 718 12.85 0.26 27.54
CA ARG A 718 14.03 0.93 26.97
C ARG A 718 13.76 2.40 26.69
N LEU A 719 12.62 2.73 26.07
CA LEU A 719 12.22 4.10 25.74
C LEU A 719 11.99 4.94 27.00
N ASP A 720 11.36 4.39 28.03
CA ASP A 720 11.09 5.08 29.30
C ASP A 720 12.36 5.35 30.10
N ARG A 721 13.33 4.41 30.10
CA ARG A 721 14.64 4.63 30.70
C ARG A 721 15.41 5.75 30.01
N SER A 722 15.31 5.89 28.71
CA SER A 722 15.97 6.97 27.96
C SER A 722 15.38 8.36 28.27
N LYS A 723 14.07 8.44 28.57
CA LYS A 723 13.41 9.69 29.00
C LYS A 723 13.83 10.12 30.42
N ARG A 724 14.11 9.17 31.33
CA ARG A 724 14.55 9.47 32.71
C ARG A 724 16.01 9.94 32.81
N LYS A 725 16.82 9.71 31.76
CA LYS A 725 18.24 10.13 31.69
C LYS A 725 18.45 11.48 30.99
N ARG A 726 17.41 12.06 30.40
CA ARG A 726 17.37 13.42 29.85
C ARG A 726 16.61 14.34 30.79
#